data_c122e0f6144ac82c278f439dd4933682
#
_entry.id   c122e0f6144ac82c278f439dd4933682
#
_cell.length_a   1.000
_cell.length_b   1.000
_cell.length_c   1.000
_cell.angle_alpha   90.00
_cell.angle_beta   90.00
_cell.angle_gamma   90.00
#
_symmetry.space_group_name_H-M   'P 1'
#
loop_
_entity.id
_entity.type
_entity.pdbx_description
1 polymer ?
#
loop_
_entity_poly.entity_id
_entity_poly.type
_entity_poly.pdbx_seq_one_letter_code
_entity_poly.pdbx_strand_id
1 'polypeptide(L)'
;MTDRHHLLVHGATFAVVGDQGDISGVRGGGSPDGLFVRDARHLSRWQLTVDGAVPEVLTPVADGDAARCVLVPRGGRQEPPAHTLFREQAVGDGSFVESLRMTSNRPVPITVRIALTADADFTDQFELRSDHRTYAKTGAVRTRQVLDDGLEFGYRRGEWRSCTTITADPAPDAVEETGTGARRLVWTLELEPHGTAELVLRVMARPHGDKRALRVPRSPAAVRDHVLALEGGFFEGVAFPTGWPELAAACARGLTDLASLQVPATGPDGEELRVPAGGAPWFLTLLGRDALLASLFALPYRPQLAAATLPALAATQAKGESRSPLAQPGKIVHEVRHGELAHFGQVPYGRYYGSVDATPLFLVLLGAYVERTGDALLAWRLERHARAAIGWMLDHGGLTSRGYLVYRADEGGLANQNWKDSPGAICCADGSRPSGAVMAAGAQGYAYDALRRTAWLARTVWGDETYAALLEQAAADLRDRFQRDFWMPERSFPALALDGEGRRVDALASDAGHLLWSGLLDKEYGEVVGRRLLEPDFFSGWGVRTLASGQPAYHPLSYHRGSVWPHDNALITLGLARYGLHDEARTVAHALVDAATAAGHRLPEVLAGYGRDTHPEPVPCPHACVRESRSAAAPLALLTAVGGA
;
A
#
# COMPACT_ATOMS: atom_id res chain seq x y z
N MET A 1 1.66 -2.32 29.00
CA MET A 1 1.40 -1.39 27.88
C MET A 1 1.93 -2.08 26.66
N THR A 2 1.08 -2.37 25.69
CA THR A 2 1.50 -2.87 24.38
C THR A 2 2.31 -1.77 23.71
N ASP A 3 3.57 -2.08 23.36
CA ASP A 3 4.48 -1.18 22.64
C ASP A 3 3.80 -0.77 21.34
N ARG A 4 3.58 0.53 21.12
CA ARG A 4 2.99 1.02 19.88
C ARG A 4 4.06 1.05 18.80
N HIS A 5 3.70 0.65 17.60
CA HIS A 5 4.59 0.68 16.46
C HIS A 5 4.32 1.93 15.61
N HIS A 6 5.37 2.68 15.31
CA HIS A 6 5.33 3.90 14.52
C HIS A 6 6.01 3.67 13.17
N LEU A 7 5.32 4.02 12.10
CA LEU A 7 5.78 3.84 10.73
C LEU A 7 6.38 5.14 10.18
N LEU A 8 7.65 5.09 9.80
CA LEU A 8 8.32 6.07 8.97
C LEU A 8 8.43 5.52 7.57
N VAL A 9 8.05 6.26 6.53
CA VAL A 9 8.13 5.79 5.14
C VAL A 9 8.47 6.93 4.19
N HIS A 10 9.39 6.65 3.26
CA HIS A 10 9.69 7.52 2.13
C HIS A 10 10.21 6.68 0.96
N GLY A 11 9.56 6.80 -0.20
CA GLY A 11 9.94 6.06 -1.39
C GLY A 11 9.87 4.54 -1.17
N ALA A 12 10.93 3.81 -1.53
CA ALA A 12 11.02 2.36 -1.36
C ALA A 12 11.62 1.94 -0.01
N THR A 13 11.62 2.84 1.00
CA THR A 13 12.23 2.62 2.31
C THR A 13 11.22 2.90 3.41
N PHE A 14 11.13 2.00 4.38
CA PHE A 14 10.37 2.27 5.60
C PHE A 14 11.07 1.73 6.84
N ALA A 15 10.81 2.35 7.97
CA ALA A 15 11.20 1.85 9.28
C ALA A 15 9.97 1.74 10.18
N VAL A 16 9.92 0.68 11.00
CA VAL A 16 8.96 0.53 12.07
C VAL A 16 9.72 0.52 13.38
N VAL A 17 9.36 1.45 14.27
CA VAL A 17 10.03 1.67 15.55
C VAL A 17 9.00 1.68 16.70
N GLY A 18 9.43 1.35 17.91
CA GLY A 18 8.59 1.44 19.11
C GLY A 18 8.50 2.86 19.67
N ASP A 19 7.75 3.02 20.79
CA ASP A 19 7.50 4.30 21.48
C ASP A 19 8.76 5.06 21.89
N GLN A 20 9.87 4.36 22.11
CA GLN A 20 11.18 4.95 22.44
C GLN A 20 12.13 5.09 21.26
N GLY A 21 11.66 4.74 20.04
CA GLY A 21 12.47 4.77 18.81
C GLY A 21 13.36 3.54 18.60
N ASP A 22 13.18 2.47 19.38
CA ASP A 22 13.94 1.22 19.22
C ASP A 22 13.33 0.31 18.15
N ILE A 23 14.20 -0.47 17.50
CA ILE A 23 13.84 -1.62 16.69
C ILE A 23 14.22 -2.87 17.47
N SER A 24 13.24 -3.71 17.78
CA SER A 24 13.42 -4.92 18.58
C SER A 24 13.21 -6.21 17.79
N GLY A 25 12.93 -6.11 16.51
CA GLY A 25 12.45 -7.15 15.59
C GLY A 25 12.99 -8.53 15.86
N VAL A 26 12.14 -9.38 16.45
CA VAL A 26 12.46 -10.77 16.73
C VAL A 26 12.29 -11.57 15.44
N ARG A 27 13.24 -12.47 15.15
CA ARG A 27 13.17 -13.36 14.00
C ARG A 27 11.97 -14.31 14.16
N GLY A 28 11.06 -14.32 13.18
CA GLY A 28 9.88 -15.18 13.19
C GLY A 28 8.71 -14.70 14.05
N GLY A 29 8.75 -13.47 14.57
CA GLY A 29 7.71 -12.91 15.44
C GLY A 29 6.49 -12.33 14.73
N GLY A 30 6.43 -12.34 13.38
CA GLY A 30 5.35 -11.69 12.63
C GLY A 30 5.29 -10.17 12.79
N SER A 31 6.24 -9.58 13.54
CA SER A 31 6.37 -8.14 13.71
C SER A 31 7.05 -7.50 12.51
N PRO A 32 6.52 -6.39 11.97
CA PRO A 32 7.18 -5.65 10.93
C PRO A 32 8.36 -4.79 11.43
N ASP A 33 8.76 -4.89 12.70
CA ASP A 33 9.88 -4.12 13.27
C ASP A 33 11.14 -4.21 12.42
N GLY A 34 11.72 -3.06 12.08
CA GLY A 34 12.94 -3.03 11.31
C GLY A 34 13.04 -1.84 10.36
N LEU A 35 14.19 -1.72 9.71
CA LEU A 35 14.38 -0.91 8.52
C LEU A 35 14.30 -1.81 7.29
N PHE A 36 13.42 -1.49 6.37
CA PHE A 36 13.18 -2.26 5.16
C PHE A 36 13.47 -1.46 3.91
N VAL A 37 14.12 -2.10 2.95
CA VAL A 37 14.35 -1.56 1.61
C VAL A 37 14.14 -2.68 0.58
N ARG A 38 13.27 -2.48 -0.39
CA ARG A 38 12.99 -3.45 -1.47
C ARG A 38 12.74 -4.88 -0.96
N ASP A 39 11.75 -5.04 -0.10
CA ASP A 39 11.30 -6.31 0.48
C ASP A 39 12.30 -7.00 1.45
N ALA A 40 13.45 -6.41 1.76
CA ALA A 40 14.43 -6.98 2.70
C ALA A 40 14.59 -6.12 3.96
N ARG A 41 14.71 -6.78 5.13
CA ARG A 41 14.99 -6.14 6.40
C ARG A 41 16.50 -5.87 6.54
N HIS A 42 16.91 -4.62 6.36
CA HIS A 42 18.29 -4.18 6.44
C HIS A 42 18.77 -3.87 7.87
N LEU A 43 17.85 -3.62 8.80
CA LEU A 43 18.13 -3.43 10.22
C LEU A 43 17.06 -4.18 11.01
N SER A 44 17.49 -5.20 11.76
CA SER A 44 16.60 -6.04 12.56
C SER A 44 16.67 -5.71 14.06
N ARG A 45 17.70 -4.97 14.47
CA ARG A 45 17.88 -4.52 15.85
C ARG A 45 18.52 -3.14 15.88
N TRP A 46 17.96 -2.26 16.70
CA TRP A 46 18.43 -0.91 16.95
C TRP A 46 17.97 -0.48 18.34
N GLN A 47 18.76 -0.79 19.37
CA GLN A 47 18.35 -0.66 20.76
C GLN A 47 19.33 0.18 21.54
N LEU A 48 18.80 1.22 22.18
CA LEU A 48 19.55 2.18 22.98
C LEU A 48 19.61 1.77 24.45
N THR A 49 20.79 1.91 25.06
CA THR A 49 20.97 1.89 26.52
C THR A 49 21.82 3.06 26.94
N VAL A 50 21.54 3.59 28.12
CA VAL A 50 22.30 4.67 28.75
C VAL A 50 22.71 4.18 30.12
N ASP A 51 24.02 4.26 30.44
CA ASP A 51 24.61 3.72 31.67
C ASP A 51 24.25 2.25 31.92
N GLY A 52 24.14 1.47 30.85
CA GLY A 52 23.81 0.05 30.88
C GLY A 52 22.33 -0.28 31.09
N ALA A 53 21.45 0.71 31.21
CA ALA A 53 20.01 0.54 31.41
C ALA A 53 19.20 1.06 30.19
N VAL A 54 18.02 0.50 29.97
CA VAL A 54 17.04 1.05 29.02
C VAL A 54 16.45 2.32 29.66
N PRO A 55 16.52 3.48 29.00
CA PRO A 55 15.98 4.73 29.53
C PRO A 55 14.44 4.68 29.63
N GLU A 56 13.88 5.54 30.45
CA GLU A 56 12.45 5.71 30.64
C GLU A 56 11.90 6.74 29.62
N VAL A 57 10.74 6.45 29.06
CA VAL A 57 10.09 7.32 28.06
C VAL A 57 9.34 8.43 28.79
N LEU A 58 9.77 9.66 28.58
CA LEU A 58 9.09 10.86 29.10
C LEU A 58 8.06 11.37 28.06
N THR A 59 8.44 11.37 26.78
CA THR A 59 7.56 11.67 25.65
C THR A 59 7.75 10.57 24.60
N PRO A 60 6.71 9.77 24.31
CA PRO A 60 6.81 8.71 23.32
C PRO A 60 6.87 9.28 21.89
N VAL A 61 7.29 8.43 20.94
CA VAL A 61 7.18 8.74 19.51
C VAL A 61 5.73 9.07 19.18
N ALA A 62 5.53 10.13 18.41
CA ALA A 62 4.25 10.48 17.82
C ALA A 62 4.26 10.24 16.30
N ASP A 63 3.09 9.97 15.73
CA ASP A 63 2.96 9.81 14.29
C ASP A 63 3.31 11.09 13.54
N GLY A 64 4.21 10.98 12.56
CA GLY A 64 4.70 12.12 11.80
C GLY A 64 5.69 11.72 10.71
N ASP A 65 6.40 12.72 10.17
CA ASP A 65 7.43 12.53 9.14
C ASP A 65 8.81 12.17 9.74
N ALA A 66 8.92 12.25 11.07
CA ALA A 66 10.07 11.82 11.86
C ALA A 66 9.60 11.23 13.19
N ALA A 67 10.31 10.22 13.69
CA ALA A 67 10.12 9.72 15.03
C ALA A 67 10.92 10.59 16.01
N ARG A 68 10.23 11.21 16.96
CA ARG A 68 10.85 12.02 18.03
C ARG A 68 10.36 11.54 19.36
N CYS A 69 11.28 11.28 20.28
CA CYS A 69 10.95 10.97 21.66
C CYS A 69 11.92 11.64 22.63
N VAL A 70 11.49 11.76 23.88
CA VAL A 70 12.30 12.29 24.97
C VAL A 70 12.44 11.20 26.02
N LEU A 71 13.68 10.91 26.38
CA LEU A 71 14.05 9.83 27.28
C LEU A 71 14.83 10.38 28.46
N VAL A 72 14.69 9.72 29.63
CA VAL A 72 15.42 10.05 30.84
C VAL A 72 15.95 8.77 31.48
N PRO A 73 17.01 8.83 32.33
CA PRO A 73 17.42 7.68 33.12
C PRO A 73 16.31 7.26 34.08
N ARG A 74 16.21 5.98 34.35
CA ARG A 74 15.32 5.48 35.39
C ARG A 74 15.73 6.08 36.73
N GLY A 75 14.80 6.72 37.42
CA GLY A 75 15.05 7.40 38.69
C GLY A 75 13.90 7.28 39.66
N GLY A 76 14.17 7.59 40.95
CA GLY A 76 13.16 7.66 42.00
C GLY A 76 12.54 9.06 42.09
N ARG A 77 11.35 9.16 42.71
CA ARG A 77 10.61 10.42 42.90
C ARG A 77 11.40 11.55 43.56
N GLN A 78 12.43 11.20 44.35
CA GLN A 78 13.18 12.16 45.16
C GLN A 78 14.42 12.72 44.47
N GLU A 79 14.84 12.12 43.35
CA GLU A 79 16.01 12.56 42.59
C GLU A 79 15.65 12.85 41.13
N PRO A 80 15.72 14.12 40.70
CA PRO A 80 15.41 14.46 39.31
C PRO A 80 16.47 13.87 38.37
N PRO A 81 16.09 13.50 37.14
CA PRO A 81 16.97 12.89 36.15
C PRO A 81 18.26 13.70 35.95
N ALA A 82 19.41 13.02 35.97
CA ALA A 82 20.71 13.66 35.80
C ALA A 82 20.92 14.24 34.40
N HIS A 83 20.28 13.64 33.40
CA HIS A 83 20.32 14.08 32.01
C HIS A 83 18.99 13.80 31.29
N THR A 84 18.81 14.47 30.16
CA THR A 84 17.69 14.25 29.24
C THR A 84 18.25 13.92 27.88
N LEU A 85 17.69 12.89 27.22
CA LEU A 85 18.05 12.49 25.87
C LEU A 85 16.91 12.80 24.91
N PHE A 86 17.19 13.62 23.92
CA PHE A 86 16.31 13.90 22.78
C PHE A 86 16.74 13.02 21.62
N ARG A 87 15.85 12.15 21.19
CA ARG A 87 16.06 11.21 20.10
C ARG A 87 15.22 11.60 18.90
N GLU A 88 15.82 11.75 17.73
CA GLU A 88 15.14 12.07 16.48
C GLU A 88 15.60 11.14 15.39
N GLN A 89 14.64 10.56 14.63
CA GLN A 89 14.88 9.60 13.56
C GLN A 89 14.13 10.01 12.31
N ALA A 90 14.75 9.82 11.14
CA ALA A 90 14.13 10.08 9.83
C ALA A 90 14.57 9.03 8.79
N VAL A 91 13.68 8.77 7.82
CA VAL A 91 13.88 7.81 6.73
C VAL A 91 13.95 8.57 5.40
N GLY A 92 14.93 8.22 4.58
CA GLY A 92 15.06 8.66 3.19
C GLY A 92 15.30 7.47 2.26
N ASP A 93 15.53 7.72 0.96
CA ASP A 93 15.78 6.67 -0.02
C ASP A 93 16.99 5.81 0.37
N GLY A 94 16.76 4.60 0.90
CA GLY A 94 17.79 3.66 1.33
C GLY A 94 18.52 4.06 2.62
N SER A 95 18.06 5.07 3.36
CA SER A 95 18.71 5.58 4.55
C SER A 95 17.79 5.70 5.76
N PHE A 96 18.37 5.49 6.95
CA PHE A 96 17.77 5.81 8.24
C PHE A 96 18.80 6.59 9.04
N VAL A 97 18.44 7.79 9.52
CA VAL A 97 19.34 8.70 10.20
C VAL A 97 18.77 9.03 11.56
N GLU A 98 19.61 8.96 12.58
CA GLU A 98 19.26 9.25 13.95
C GLU A 98 20.18 10.32 14.55
N SER A 99 19.61 11.25 15.30
CA SER A 99 20.31 12.16 16.17
C SER A 99 19.94 11.84 17.63
N LEU A 100 20.96 11.70 18.46
CA LEU A 100 20.89 11.54 19.91
C LEU A 100 21.52 12.77 20.57
N ARG A 101 20.68 13.69 21.07
CA ARG A 101 21.14 14.89 21.78
C ARG A 101 20.95 14.72 23.28
N MET A 102 22.07 14.56 23.99
CA MET A 102 22.13 14.43 25.45
C MET A 102 22.36 15.79 26.08
N THR A 103 21.53 16.17 27.05
CA THR A 103 21.67 17.41 27.84
C THR A 103 21.83 17.08 29.31
N SER A 104 22.87 17.61 29.98
CA SER A 104 23.07 17.50 31.42
C SER A 104 22.08 18.38 32.17
N ASN A 105 21.41 17.83 33.17
CA ASN A 105 20.54 18.57 34.11
C ASN A 105 21.26 18.91 35.42
N ARG A 106 22.57 18.63 35.50
CA ARG A 106 23.38 18.84 36.72
C ARG A 106 24.22 20.13 36.64
N PRO A 107 24.45 20.80 37.78
CA PRO A 107 25.34 21.97 37.87
C PRO A 107 26.82 21.59 37.96
N VAL A 108 27.17 20.32 37.80
CA VAL A 108 28.52 19.75 37.80
C VAL A 108 28.72 18.91 36.57
N PRO A 109 29.97 18.72 36.11
CA PRO A 109 30.26 17.81 35.00
C PRO A 109 29.78 16.39 35.32
N ILE A 110 29.26 15.69 34.30
CA ILE A 110 28.85 14.29 34.39
C ILE A 110 29.42 13.48 33.24
N THR A 111 29.72 12.21 33.49
CA THR A 111 30.09 11.25 32.47
C THR A 111 28.90 10.33 32.21
N VAL A 112 28.53 10.15 30.95
CA VAL A 112 27.39 9.30 30.53
C VAL A 112 27.86 8.31 29.49
N ARG A 113 27.57 7.02 29.68
CA ARG A 113 27.88 5.96 28.74
C ARG A 113 26.65 5.65 27.87
N ILE A 114 26.70 5.96 26.57
CA ILE A 114 25.68 5.61 25.59
C ILE A 114 26.11 4.33 24.88
N ALA A 115 25.19 3.39 24.71
CA ALA A 115 25.45 2.22 23.90
C ALA A 115 24.24 1.91 23.00
N LEU A 116 24.51 1.63 21.72
CA LEU A 116 23.52 1.28 20.72
C LEU A 116 23.81 -0.12 20.17
N THR A 117 22.88 -1.04 20.36
CA THR A 117 22.98 -2.41 19.86
C THR A 117 22.30 -2.51 18.51
N ALA A 118 23.04 -2.92 17.47
CA ALA A 118 22.58 -3.07 16.11
C ALA A 118 22.76 -4.50 15.60
N ASP A 119 21.82 -4.95 14.74
CA ASP A 119 21.96 -6.18 13.94
C ASP A 119 21.18 -6.06 12.62
N ALA A 120 21.61 -6.83 11.60
CA ALA A 120 20.96 -6.92 10.31
C ALA A 120 20.82 -8.39 9.92
N ASP A 121 19.61 -8.84 9.70
CA ASP A 121 19.32 -10.25 9.39
C ASP A 121 19.00 -10.50 7.91
N PHE A 122 18.74 -9.46 7.13
CA PHE A 122 18.38 -9.51 5.71
C PHE A 122 17.20 -10.44 5.42
N THR A 123 16.26 -10.51 6.38
CA THR A 123 15.06 -11.34 6.26
C THR A 123 14.13 -10.75 5.21
N ASP A 124 13.65 -11.60 4.29
CA ASP A 124 12.67 -11.19 3.29
C ASP A 124 11.29 -10.98 3.96
N GLN A 125 10.49 -10.04 3.46
CA GLN A 125 9.15 -9.75 4.00
C GLN A 125 8.24 -10.98 4.03
N PHE A 126 8.36 -11.90 3.07
CA PHE A 126 7.57 -13.14 3.05
C PHE A 126 7.92 -14.10 4.22
N GLU A 127 9.08 -13.94 4.86
CA GLU A 127 9.45 -14.71 6.06
C GLU A 127 8.86 -14.10 7.34
N LEU A 128 8.37 -12.86 7.28
CA LEU A 128 7.81 -12.12 8.43
C LEU A 128 6.28 -12.07 8.41
N ARG A 129 5.65 -12.40 7.28
CA ARG A 129 4.19 -12.45 7.19
C ARG A 129 3.65 -13.68 7.94
N SER A 130 2.41 -13.58 8.37
CA SER A 130 1.74 -14.55 9.26
C SER A 130 1.47 -15.94 8.67
N ASP A 131 1.90 -16.22 7.45
CA ASP A 131 1.74 -17.54 6.83
C ASP A 131 2.71 -18.60 7.35
N HIS A 132 3.64 -18.21 8.24
CA HIS A 132 4.61 -19.07 8.94
C HIS A 132 5.46 -19.96 8.02
N ARG A 133 5.64 -19.59 6.74
CA ARG A 133 6.47 -20.34 5.81
C ARG A 133 7.94 -20.15 6.13
N THR A 134 8.68 -21.24 6.12
CA THR A 134 10.14 -21.23 6.22
C THR A 134 10.76 -21.50 4.86
N TYR A 135 11.76 -20.69 4.50
CA TYR A 135 12.45 -20.80 3.23
C TYR A 135 13.90 -21.21 3.44
N ALA A 136 14.34 -22.24 2.72
CA ALA A 136 15.73 -22.68 2.77
C ALA A 136 16.63 -21.65 2.05
N LYS A 137 17.61 -21.11 2.75
CA LYS A 137 18.62 -20.18 2.22
C LYS A 137 20.00 -20.85 2.16
N THR A 138 20.06 -21.93 1.41
CA THR A 138 21.30 -22.75 1.27
C THR A 138 22.44 -21.89 0.72
N GLY A 139 23.61 -21.94 1.36
CA GLY A 139 24.79 -21.19 0.97
C GLY A 139 24.77 -19.70 1.34
N ALA A 140 23.79 -19.25 2.12
CA ALA A 140 23.75 -17.89 2.64
C ALA A 140 24.88 -17.66 3.65
N VAL A 141 25.62 -16.55 3.47
CA VAL A 141 26.71 -16.12 4.33
C VAL A 141 26.47 -14.69 4.80
N ARG A 142 26.63 -14.47 6.10
CA ARG A 142 26.58 -13.14 6.73
C ARG A 142 27.97 -12.75 7.19
N THR A 143 28.34 -11.49 6.94
CA THR A 143 29.59 -10.90 7.40
C THR A 143 29.32 -9.69 8.29
N ARG A 144 30.29 -9.39 9.15
CA ARG A 144 30.28 -8.22 10.03
C ARG A 144 31.68 -7.65 10.04
N GLN A 145 31.78 -6.38 9.68
CA GLN A 145 33.06 -5.67 9.63
C GLN A 145 32.98 -4.41 10.49
N VAL A 146 33.96 -4.20 11.35
CA VAL A 146 34.15 -2.94 12.06
C VAL A 146 34.87 -1.96 11.16
N LEU A 147 34.36 -0.74 11.09
CA LEU A 147 34.92 0.39 10.38
C LEU A 147 35.49 1.41 11.37
N ASP A 148 36.27 2.37 10.90
CA ASP A 148 36.86 3.40 11.74
C ASP A 148 35.80 4.28 12.41
N ASP A 149 34.66 4.52 11.74
CA ASP A 149 33.56 5.35 12.21
C ASP A 149 32.25 4.55 12.44
N GLY A 150 32.32 3.20 12.47
CA GLY A 150 31.13 2.40 12.65
C GLY A 150 31.27 0.91 12.31
N LEU A 151 30.34 0.37 11.53
CA LEU A 151 30.32 -1.05 11.17
C LEU A 151 29.54 -1.32 9.90
N GLU A 152 29.82 -2.47 9.27
CA GLU A 152 29.07 -2.97 8.11
C GLU A 152 28.58 -4.40 8.36
N PHE A 153 27.30 -4.64 8.05
CA PHE A 153 26.70 -5.95 7.93
C PHE A 153 26.59 -6.31 6.45
N GLY A 154 27.10 -7.48 6.06
CA GLY A 154 27.00 -8.01 4.71
C GLY A 154 26.20 -9.29 4.65
N TYR A 155 25.52 -9.51 3.54
CA TYR A 155 24.79 -10.73 3.23
C TYR A 155 25.05 -11.16 1.79
N ARG A 156 25.33 -12.44 1.60
CA ARG A 156 25.56 -13.04 0.28
C ARG A 156 24.91 -14.42 0.19
N ARG A 157 24.23 -14.68 -0.92
CA ARG A 157 23.73 -16.01 -1.30
C ARG A 157 23.89 -16.17 -2.82
N GLY A 158 24.81 -17.00 -3.26
CA GLY A 158 25.15 -17.05 -4.68
C GLY A 158 25.56 -15.69 -5.24
N GLU A 159 24.84 -15.21 -6.24
CA GLU A 159 25.03 -13.87 -6.85
C GLU A 159 24.35 -12.75 -6.07
N TRP A 160 23.37 -13.06 -5.20
CA TRP A 160 22.67 -12.09 -4.39
C TRP A 160 23.60 -11.46 -3.35
N ARG A 161 23.63 -10.14 -3.28
CA ARG A 161 24.43 -9.39 -2.32
C ARG A 161 23.65 -8.21 -1.79
N SER A 162 23.64 -8.03 -0.47
CA SER A 162 23.10 -6.87 0.21
C SER A 162 24.04 -6.46 1.33
N CYS A 163 24.08 -5.19 1.67
CA CYS A 163 24.80 -4.72 2.86
C CYS A 163 24.07 -3.58 3.55
N THR A 164 24.42 -3.38 4.81
CA THR A 164 23.96 -2.27 5.65
C THR A 164 25.17 -1.68 6.33
N THR A 165 25.50 -0.45 6.00
CA THR A 165 26.62 0.29 6.58
C THR A 165 26.07 1.25 7.63
N ILE A 166 26.65 1.25 8.82
CA ILE A 166 26.30 2.14 9.92
C ILE A 166 27.53 3.00 10.21
N THR A 167 27.38 4.31 10.15
CA THR A 167 28.45 5.27 10.52
C THR A 167 27.93 6.21 11.60
N ALA A 168 28.82 6.71 12.43
CA ALA A 168 28.51 7.61 13.52
C ALA A 168 29.47 8.82 13.55
N ASP A 169 28.95 9.94 14.00
CA ASP A 169 29.70 11.17 14.22
C ASP A 169 29.30 11.77 15.59
N PRO A 170 30.24 11.82 16.55
CA PRO A 170 31.61 11.26 16.52
C PRO A 170 31.62 9.72 16.40
N ALA A 171 32.76 9.19 15.95
CA ALA A 171 33.02 7.74 15.90
C ALA A 171 32.82 7.09 17.28
N PRO A 172 32.41 5.82 17.37
CA PRO A 172 32.29 5.14 18.64
C PRO A 172 33.66 4.89 19.28
N ASP A 173 33.75 5.00 20.60
CA ASP A 173 34.97 4.68 21.37
C ASP A 173 35.29 3.18 21.28
N ALA A 174 34.25 2.33 21.17
CA ALA A 174 34.39 0.89 21.05
C ALA A 174 33.21 0.27 20.27
N VAL A 175 33.50 -0.86 19.60
CA VAL A 175 32.49 -1.76 19.03
C VAL A 175 32.61 -3.12 19.68
N GLU A 176 31.63 -3.49 20.50
CA GLU A 176 31.61 -4.73 21.28
C GLU A 176 30.77 -5.81 20.56
N GLU A 177 31.16 -7.07 20.69
CA GLU A 177 30.33 -8.20 20.29
C GLU A 177 29.39 -8.61 21.42
N THR A 178 28.10 -8.82 21.08
CA THR A 178 27.14 -9.37 22.04
C THR A 178 27.06 -10.90 21.93
N GLY A 179 26.59 -11.57 23.00
CA GLY A 179 26.41 -13.03 23.00
C GLY A 179 25.44 -13.55 21.94
N THR A 180 24.65 -12.68 21.30
CA THR A 180 23.72 -13.03 20.20
C THR A 180 24.32 -12.78 18.81
N GLY A 181 25.57 -12.28 18.76
CA GLY A 181 26.25 -11.92 17.50
C GLY A 181 25.88 -10.52 16.98
N ALA A 182 25.01 -9.77 17.62
CA ALA A 182 24.80 -8.36 17.33
C ALA A 182 26.04 -7.54 17.72
N ARG A 183 26.14 -6.33 17.24
CA ARG A 183 27.23 -5.39 17.56
C ARG A 183 26.69 -4.25 18.42
N ARG A 184 27.50 -3.82 19.39
CA ARG A 184 27.19 -2.69 20.28
C ARG A 184 28.22 -1.60 20.06
N LEU A 185 27.77 -0.45 19.55
CA LEU A 185 28.57 0.76 19.47
C LEU A 185 28.47 1.49 20.79
N VAL A 186 29.61 1.97 21.31
CA VAL A 186 29.70 2.56 22.66
C VAL A 186 30.39 3.91 22.58
N TRP A 187 29.82 4.89 23.31
CA TRP A 187 30.39 6.22 23.52
C TRP A 187 30.40 6.54 25.01
N THR A 188 31.44 7.22 25.44
CA THR A 188 31.56 7.83 26.77
C THR A 188 31.57 9.34 26.58
N LEU A 189 30.49 10.00 27.01
CA LEU A 189 30.32 11.43 26.85
C LEU A 189 30.63 12.16 28.15
N GLU A 190 31.51 13.12 28.10
CA GLU A 190 31.75 14.09 29.17
C GLU A 190 30.87 15.32 28.90
N LEU A 191 29.95 15.61 29.81
CA LEU A 191 29.03 16.75 29.70
C LEU A 191 29.39 17.79 30.76
N GLU A 192 29.68 19.01 30.31
CA GLU A 192 29.84 20.18 31.19
C GLU A 192 28.51 20.47 31.94
N PRO A 193 28.57 21.25 33.04
CA PRO A 193 27.36 21.68 33.74
C PRO A 193 26.35 22.29 32.79
N HIS A 194 25.13 21.69 32.72
CA HIS A 194 24.07 22.06 31.77
C HIS A 194 24.49 22.01 30.29
N GLY A 195 25.59 21.33 30.00
CA GLY A 195 26.11 21.16 28.65
C GLY A 195 25.34 20.13 27.82
N THR A 196 25.58 20.16 26.54
CA THR A 196 24.92 19.27 25.57
C THR A 196 25.95 18.62 24.66
N ALA A 197 25.78 17.32 24.38
CA ALA A 197 26.51 16.58 23.34
C ALA A 197 25.52 15.95 22.34
N GLU A 198 25.94 15.80 21.10
CA GLU A 198 25.13 15.20 20.04
C GLU A 198 25.90 14.08 19.35
N LEU A 199 25.21 12.98 19.10
CA LEU A 199 25.67 11.87 18.24
C LEU A 199 24.74 11.81 17.04
N VAL A 200 25.31 11.67 15.84
CA VAL A 200 24.55 11.44 14.61
C VAL A 200 24.90 10.08 14.03
N LEU A 201 23.93 9.20 13.93
CA LEU A 201 24.09 7.86 13.37
C LEU A 201 23.39 7.78 12.02
N ARG A 202 24.05 7.13 11.06
CA ARG A 202 23.59 7.00 9.67
C ARG A 202 23.60 5.53 9.28
N VAL A 203 22.44 4.98 8.97
CA VAL A 203 22.28 3.63 8.46
C VAL A 203 21.99 3.72 6.97
N MET A 204 22.87 3.14 6.16
CA MET A 204 22.79 3.14 4.70
C MET A 204 22.56 1.71 4.22
N ALA A 205 21.36 1.43 3.71
CA ALA A 205 20.98 0.13 3.17
C ALA A 205 21.30 0.07 1.67
N ARG A 206 22.00 -0.95 1.26
CA ARG A 206 22.29 -1.26 -0.16
C ARG A 206 21.70 -2.62 -0.51
N PRO A 207 20.46 -2.66 -1.04
CA PRO A 207 19.85 -3.90 -1.50
C PRO A 207 20.54 -4.43 -2.76
N HIS A 208 20.34 -5.72 -3.05
CA HIS A 208 20.85 -6.36 -4.25
C HIS A 208 20.50 -5.58 -5.53
N GLY A 209 21.49 -5.46 -6.43
CA GLY A 209 21.33 -4.79 -7.73
C GLY A 209 21.24 -3.26 -7.67
N ASP A 210 21.31 -2.64 -6.49
CA ASP A 210 21.37 -1.18 -6.41
C ASP A 210 22.75 -0.66 -6.75
N LYS A 211 22.83 0.10 -7.85
CA LYS A 211 24.06 0.73 -8.37
C LYS A 211 24.13 2.23 -8.10
N ARG A 212 23.09 2.81 -7.48
CA ARG A 212 23.03 4.25 -7.20
C ARG A 212 24.09 4.63 -6.16
N ALA A 213 24.70 5.79 -6.36
CA ALA A 213 25.51 6.40 -5.33
C ALA A 213 24.60 6.83 -4.19
N LEU A 214 24.74 6.22 -3.02
CA LEU A 214 23.97 6.61 -1.84
C LEU A 214 24.47 7.98 -1.37
N ARG A 215 23.56 8.95 -1.31
CA ARG A 215 23.84 10.23 -0.68
C ARG A 215 23.76 10.02 0.84
N VAL A 216 24.84 10.27 1.54
CA VAL A 216 24.90 10.15 3.00
C VAL A 216 24.30 11.42 3.62
N PRO A 217 23.12 11.39 4.25
CA PRO A 217 22.53 12.55 4.90
C PRO A 217 23.35 12.94 6.14
N ARG A 218 23.41 14.23 6.43
CA ARG A 218 24.18 14.73 7.58
C ARG A 218 23.42 14.62 8.90
N SER A 219 22.11 14.71 8.88
CA SER A 219 21.24 14.70 10.08
C SER A 219 19.81 14.28 9.72
N PRO A 220 18.94 13.93 10.70
CA PRO A 220 17.51 13.74 10.44
C PRO A 220 16.84 14.96 9.81
N ALA A 221 17.23 16.17 10.23
CA ALA A 221 16.73 17.41 9.63
C ALA A 221 17.07 17.49 8.13
N ALA A 222 18.32 17.17 7.74
CA ALA A 222 18.72 17.15 6.33
C ALA A 222 17.95 16.12 5.50
N VAL A 223 17.56 14.98 6.09
CA VAL A 223 16.68 14.00 5.43
C VAL A 223 15.29 14.62 5.20
N ARG A 224 14.70 15.21 6.23
CA ARG A 224 13.38 15.84 6.14
C ARG A 224 13.34 16.98 5.14
N ASP A 225 14.33 17.87 5.18
CA ASP A 225 14.42 18.98 4.23
C ASP A 225 14.49 18.48 2.79
N HIS A 226 15.24 17.40 2.56
CA HIS A 226 15.30 16.76 1.24
C HIS A 226 13.96 16.13 0.83
N VAL A 227 13.31 15.41 1.73
CA VAL A 227 11.98 14.82 1.52
C VAL A 227 10.97 15.92 1.21
N LEU A 228 10.90 16.98 2.02
CA LEU A 228 10.02 18.12 1.81
C LEU A 228 10.27 18.83 0.47
N ALA A 229 11.53 18.93 0.06
CA ALA A 229 11.88 19.51 -1.25
C ALA A 229 11.38 18.63 -2.43
N LEU A 230 11.46 17.30 -2.29
CA LEU A 230 10.91 16.36 -3.29
C LEU A 230 9.39 16.39 -3.30
N GLU A 231 8.76 16.46 -2.13
CA GLU A 231 7.31 16.48 -1.98
C GLU A 231 6.70 17.85 -2.34
N GLY A 232 7.45 18.95 -2.19
CA GLY A 232 6.95 20.31 -2.47
C GLY A 232 6.34 20.45 -3.85
N GLY A 233 7.02 19.91 -4.89
CA GLY A 233 6.47 19.83 -6.25
C GLY A 233 5.23 18.93 -6.37
N PHE A 234 5.04 17.98 -5.45
CA PHE A 234 3.86 17.13 -5.44
C PHE A 234 2.60 17.85 -4.96
N PHE A 235 2.73 18.89 -4.14
CA PHE A 235 1.61 19.69 -3.61
C PHE A 235 1.33 20.95 -4.43
N GLU A 236 2.20 21.32 -5.35
CA GLU A 236 2.08 22.55 -6.12
C GLU A 236 0.78 22.59 -6.94
N GLY A 237 0.01 23.67 -6.78
CA GLY A 237 -1.24 23.91 -7.51
C GLY A 237 -2.43 23.03 -7.07
N VAL A 238 -2.31 22.24 -6.00
CA VAL A 238 -3.41 21.42 -5.49
C VAL A 238 -4.22 22.22 -4.46
N ALA A 239 -5.55 22.29 -4.70
CA ALA A 239 -6.52 22.86 -3.77
C ALA A 239 -7.72 21.94 -3.61
N PHE A 240 -8.34 21.97 -2.44
CA PHE A 240 -9.54 21.19 -2.13
C PHE A 240 -10.73 22.13 -1.90
N PRO A 241 -11.41 22.59 -2.96
CA PRO A 241 -12.51 23.54 -2.86
C PRO A 241 -13.76 22.85 -2.28
N THR A 242 -13.91 22.89 -0.98
CA THR A 242 -15.07 22.33 -0.26
C THR A 242 -15.41 23.18 0.95
N GLY A 243 -16.71 23.29 1.26
CA GLY A 243 -17.20 23.85 2.52
C GLY A 243 -17.14 22.88 3.70
N TRP A 244 -16.52 21.69 3.53
CA TRP A 244 -16.42 20.64 4.52
C TRP A 244 -14.97 20.47 5.00
N PRO A 245 -14.58 21.10 6.15
CA PRO A 245 -13.19 21.16 6.61
C PRO A 245 -12.56 19.78 6.89
N GLU A 246 -13.31 18.83 7.43
CA GLU A 246 -12.84 17.48 7.75
C GLU A 246 -12.49 16.70 6.47
N LEU A 247 -13.30 16.84 5.41
CA LEU A 247 -12.99 16.25 4.11
C LEU A 247 -11.75 16.89 3.49
N ALA A 248 -11.61 18.24 3.57
CA ALA A 248 -10.41 18.92 3.10
C ALA A 248 -9.15 18.45 3.84
N ALA A 249 -9.24 18.28 5.17
CA ALA A 249 -8.15 17.76 5.99
C ALA A 249 -7.80 16.31 5.62
N ALA A 250 -8.80 15.45 5.40
CA ALA A 250 -8.59 14.08 4.93
C ALA A 250 -7.94 14.02 3.53
N CYS A 251 -8.34 14.91 2.61
CA CYS A 251 -7.71 15.04 1.29
C CYS A 251 -6.23 15.48 1.40
N ALA A 252 -5.95 16.47 2.24
CA ALA A 252 -4.58 16.96 2.45
C ALA A 252 -3.70 15.86 3.09
N ARG A 253 -4.22 15.15 4.08
CA ARG A 253 -3.53 14.01 4.70
C ARG A 253 -3.28 12.87 3.71
N GLY A 254 -4.29 12.52 2.93
CA GLY A 254 -4.19 11.49 1.89
C GLY A 254 -3.15 11.84 0.84
N LEU A 255 -3.09 13.10 0.41
CA LEU A 255 -2.08 13.56 -0.54
C LEU A 255 -0.66 13.47 0.03
N THR A 256 -0.47 13.81 1.32
CA THR A 256 0.81 13.64 2.03
C THR A 256 1.22 12.16 2.09
N ASP A 257 0.30 11.27 2.42
CA ASP A 257 0.58 9.83 2.44
C ASP A 257 0.93 9.31 1.03
N LEU A 258 0.22 9.77 -0.03
CA LEU A 258 0.55 9.44 -1.42
C LEU A 258 1.95 9.92 -1.84
N ALA A 259 2.37 11.12 -1.40
CA ALA A 259 3.71 11.63 -1.66
C ALA A 259 4.79 10.71 -1.07
N SER A 260 4.60 10.27 0.17
CA SER A 260 5.54 9.37 0.87
C SER A 260 5.60 7.95 0.29
N LEU A 261 4.53 7.51 -0.39
CA LEU A 261 4.40 6.17 -0.98
C LEU A 261 4.85 6.09 -2.45
N GLN A 262 5.57 7.08 -2.98
CA GLN A 262 6.05 7.08 -4.36
C GLN A 262 7.29 6.20 -4.52
N VAL A 263 7.12 4.99 -5.11
CA VAL A 263 8.25 4.07 -5.38
C VAL A 263 8.82 4.27 -6.77
N PRO A 264 10.14 4.04 -6.98
CA PRO A 264 10.77 4.14 -8.29
C PRO A 264 10.26 3.04 -9.22
N ALA A 265 10.00 3.41 -10.47
CA ALA A 265 9.65 2.53 -11.56
C ALA A 265 10.37 2.96 -12.84
N THR A 266 10.33 2.12 -13.87
CA THR A 266 10.94 2.43 -15.17
C THR A 266 9.86 2.31 -16.25
N GLY A 267 9.77 3.29 -17.11
CA GLY A 267 8.86 3.27 -18.25
C GLY A 267 9.40 2.47 -19.45
N PRO A 268 8.59 2.34 -20.52
CA PRO A 268 8.93 1.50 -21.67
C PRO A 268 10.15 1.98 -22.47
N ASP A 269 10.47 3.26 -22.39
CA ASP A 269 11.63 3.87 -23.07
C ASP A 269 12.84 4.04 -22.14
N GLY A 270 12.78 3.44 -20.93
CA GLY A 270 13.85 3.50 -19.93
C GLY A 270 13.83 4.74 -19.03
N GLU A 271 12.79 5.58 -19.15
CA GLU A 271 12.63 6.76 -18.32
C GLU A 271 12.39 6.37 -16.84
N GLU A 272 13.00 7.14 -15.95
CA GLU A 272 12.78 7.00 -14.50
C GLU A 272 11.44 7.62 -14.11
N LEU A 273 10.61 6.84 -13.42
CA LEU A 273 9.28 7.22 -12.97
C LEU A 273 9.14 7.00 -11.45
N ARG A 274 8.20 7.71 -10.84
CA ARG A 274 7.73 7.43 -9.48
C ARG A 274 6.24 7.17 -9.53
N VAL A 275 5.80 6.08 -8.88
CA VAL A 275 4.42 5.60 -8.94
C VAL A 275 3.92 5.25 -7.55
N PRO A 276 2.61 5.34 -7.28
CA PRO A 276 2.05 4.90 -6.01
C PRO A 276 2.35 3.42 -5.77
N ALA A 277 2.94 3.11 -4.61
CA ALA A 277 3.06 1.73 -4.12
C ALA A 277 1.70 1.22 -3.61
N GLY A 278 1.57 -0.07 -3.34
CA GLY A 278 0.41 -0.59 -2.64
C GLY A 278 0.26 0.02 -1.25
N GLY A 279 1.26 -0.20 -0.37
CA GLY A 279 1.22 0.36 0.98
C GLY A 279 2.30 -0.18 1.91
N ALA A 280 2.53 0.48 3.02
CA ALA A 280 3.50 0.07 4.03
C ALA A 280 2.78 -0.43 5.30
N PRO A 281 3.31 -1.49 5.94
CA PRO A 281 4.63 -2.10 5.74
C PRO A 281 4.70 -3.22 4.67
N TRP A 282 3.57 -3.78 4.18
CA TRP A 282 3.58 -5.06 3.46
C TRP A 282 3.69 -4.98 1.93
N PHE A 283 3.31 -3.84 1.34
CA PHE A 283 3.15 -3.69 -0.10
C PHE A 283 3.84 -2.44 -0.65
N LEU A 284 5.03 -2.09 -0.09
CA LEU A 284 5.78 -0.91 -0.55
C LEU A 284 6.52 -1.20 -1.86
N THR A 285 5.75 -1.55 -2.88
CA THR A 285 6.20 -1.91 -4.22
C THR A 285 5.13 -1.58 -5.25
N LEU A 286 5.44 -1.72 -6.55
CA LEU A 286 4.47 -1.56 -7.63
C LEU A 286 3.44 -2.70 -7.59
N LEU A 287 2.21 -2.36 -7.24
CA LEU A 287 1.02 -3.20 -7.42
C LEU A 287 0.13 -2.58 -8.50
N GLY A 288 -0.22 -3.38 -9.55
CA GLY A 288 -0.94 -2.86 -10.72
C GLY A 288 -2.28 -2.24 -10.37
N ARG A 289 -3.17 -2.98 -9.70
CA ARG A 289 -4.49 -2.51 -9.27
C ARG A 289 -4.41 -1.29 -8.35
N ASP A 290 -3.51 -1.34 -7.36
CA ASP A 290 -3.42 -0.32 -6.34
C ASP A 290 -2.93 1.00 -6.92
N ALA A 291 -1.87 0.96 -7.73
CA ALA A 291 -1.36 2.13 -8.42
C ALA A 291 -2.39 2.74 -9.39
N LEU A 292 -3.15 1.89 -10.10
CA LEU A 292 -4.19 2.33 -11.04
C LEU A 292 -5.34 3.03 -10.32
N LEU A 293 -5.89 2.44 -9.24
CA LEU A 293 -7.00 3.03 -8.50
C LEU A 293 -6.57 4.28 -7.74
N ALA A 294 -5.39 4.28 -7.09
CA ALA A 294 -4.86 5.48 -6.43
C ALA A 294 -4.68 6.64 -7.42
N SER A 295 -4.12 6.35 -8.61
CA SER A 295 -3.98 7.35 -9.67
C SER A 295 -5.32 7.84 -10.22
N LEU A 296 -6.32 6.96 -10.32
CA LEU A 296 -7.66 7.30 -10.78
C LEU A 296 -8.38 8.23 -9.78
N PHE A 297 -8.32 7.90 -8.49
CA PHE A 297 -8.94 8.73 -7.44
C PHE A 297 -8.28 10.11 -7.33
N ALA A 298 -6.96 10.17 -7.54
CA ALA A 298 -6.20 11.41 -7.52
C ALA A 298 -6.25 12.18 -8.84
N LEU A 299 -6.79 11.60 -9.92
CA LEU A 299 -6.72 12.16 -11.28
C LEU A 299 -7.24 13.61 -11.40
N PRO A 300 -8.37 14.01 -10.76
CA PRO A 300 -8.84 15.41 -10.84
C PRO A 300 -7.88 16.44 -10.24
N TYR A 301 -7.03 16.03 -9.31
CA TYR A 301 -6.15 16.89 -8.51
C TYR A 301 -4.68 16.70 -8.86
N ARG A 302 -4.30 15.48 -9.26
CA ARG A 302 -2.90 15.08 -9.50
C ARG A 302 -2.75 14.15 -10.71
N PRO A 303 -3.06 14.63 -11.94
CA PRO A 303 -3.00 13.79 -13.16
C PRO A 303 -1.61 13.23 -13.45
N GLN A 304 -0.55 13.82 -12.90
CA GLN A 304 0.83 13.34 -13.03
C GLN A 304 1.04 11.94 -12.46
N LEU A 305 0.24 11.51 -11.47
CA LEU A 305 0.28 10.13 -10.99
C LEU A 305 -0.15 9.14 -12.07
N ALA A 306 -1.23 9.44 -12.78
CA ALA A 306 -1.68 8.62 -13.91
C ALA A 306 -0.66 8.63 -15.06
N ALA A 307 -0.09 9.81 -15.37
CA ALA A 307 0.93 9.97 -16.40
C ALA A 307 2.22 9.16 -16.13
N ALA A 308 2.54 8.91 -14.86
CA ALA A 308 3.67 8.06 -14.46
C ALA A 308 3.28 6.58 -14.36
N THR A 309 2.10 6.27 -13.80
CA THR A 309 1.63 4.90 -13.54
C THR A 309 1.38 4.13 -14.83
N LEU A 310 0.76 4.76 -15.83
CA LEU A 310 0.45 4.12 -17.10
C LEU A 310 1.70 3.62 -17.86
N PRO A 311 2.76 4.44 -18.08
CA PRO A 311 3.98 3.93 -18.71
C PRO A 311 4.71 2.89 -17.85
N ALA A 312 4.75 3.05 -16.52
CA ALA A 312 5.39 2.08 -15.64
C ALA A 312 4.74 0.68 -15.75
N LEU A 313 3.41 0.62 -15.82
CA LEU A 313 2.69 -0.63 -16.01
C LEU A 313 2.84 -1.17 -17.44
N ALA A 314 2.85 -0.31 -18.45
CA ALA A 314 3.13 -0.70 -19.83
C ALA A 314 4.51 -1.36 -19.99
N ALA A 315 5.52 -0.87 -19.27
CA ALA A 315 6.86 -1.47 -19.28
C ALA A 315 6.91 -2.87 -18.65
N THR A 316 5.97 -3.19 -17.76
CA THR A 316 5.86 -4.50 -17.12
C THR A 316 4.82 -5.41 -17.77
N GLN A 317 4.11 -4.95 -18.82
CA GLN A 317 3.12 -5.75 -19.52
C GLN A 317 3.72 -7.05 -20.08
N ALA A 318 3.01 -8.16 -19.91
CA ALA A 318 3.47 -9.47 -20.38
C ALA A 318 3.55 -9.50 -21.92
N LYS A 319 4.67 -10.00 -22.45
CA LYS A 319 4.97 -9.99 -23.91
C LYS A 319 4.82 -11.35 -24.57
N GLY A 320 4.56 -12.40 -23.82
CA GLY A 320 4.48 -13.78 -24.33
C GLY A 320 5.02 -14.78 -23.32
N GLU A 321 5.46 -15.93 -23.78
CA GLU A 321 5.88 -17.05 -22.98
C GLU A 321 6.89 -16.65 -21.88
N SER A 322 6.46 -16.81 -20.65
CA SER A 322 7.30 -16.74 -19.48
C SER A 322 7.21 -18.07 -18.73
N ARG A 323 8.08 -18.26 -17.72
CA ARG A 323 7.99 -19.46 -16.86
C ARG A 323 6.66 -19.53 -16.08
N SER A 324 5.94 -18.42 -15.96
CA SER A 324 4.63 -18.37 -15.31
C SER A 324 3.52 -18.50 -16.34
N PRO A 325 2.59 -19.46 -16.22
CA PRO A 325 1.43 -19.60 -17.10
C PRO A 325 0.46 -18.42 -16.99
N LEU A 326 0.58 -17.59 -15.95
CA LEU A 326 -0.25 -16.39 -15.77
C LEU A 326 0.25 -15.18 -16.53
N ALA A 327 1.50 -15.19 -17.05
CA ALA A 327 2.10 -14.11 -17.84
C ALA A 327 1.67 -14.18 -19.31
N GLN A 328 0.36 -14.11 -19.53
CA GLN A 328 -0.24 -14.14 -20.86
C GLN A 328 -0.01 -12.83 -21.62
N PRO A 329 0.22 -12.87 -22.96
CA PRO A 329 0.47 -11.67 -23.75
C PRO A 329 -0.57 -10.57 -23.52
N GLY A 330 -0.14 -9.34 -23.31
CA GLY A 330 -1.00 -8.19 -23.09
C GLY A 330 -1.48 -7.99 -21.65
N LYS A 331 -1.30 -8.97 -20.76
CA LYS A 331 -1.74 -8.88 -19.37
C LYS A 331 -0.90 -7.87 -18.57
N ILE A 332 -1.53 -7.03 -17.77
CA ILE A 332 -0.87 -6.09 -16.86
C ILE A 332 -0.46 -6.83 -15.57
N VAL A 333 0.70 -6.48 -15.05
CA VAL A 333 1.26 -7.07 -13.83
C VAL A 333 0.35 -6.84 -12.61
N HIS A 334 0.26 -7.85 -11.74
CA HIS A 334 -0.38 -7.70 -10.43
C HIS A 334 0.58 -7.04 -9.44
N GLU A 335 1.76 -7.64 -9.23
CA GLU A 335 2.78 -7.07 -8.33
C GLU A 335 4.20 -7.38 -8.81
N VAL A 336 5.15 -6.53 -8.39
CA VAL A 336 6.59 -6.69 -8.67
C VAL A 336 7.34 -6.69 -7.35
N ARG A 337 7.99 -7.81 -7.02
CA ARG A 337 8.82 -7.94 -5.82
C ARG A 337 10.31 -7.97 -6.16
N HIS A 338 11.08 -7.38 -5.28
CA HIS A 338 12.52 -7.21 -5.43
C HIS A 338 13.33 -7.98 -4.38
N GLY A 339 12.67 -8.79 -3.54
CA GLY A 339 13.29 -9.56 -2.47
C GLY A 339 14.07 -10.79 -2.96
N GLU A 340 14.87 -11.34 -2.07
CA GLU A 340 15.70 -12.53 -2.33
C GLU A 340 14.86 -13.74 -2.76
N LEU A 341 13.72 -13.97 -2.09
CA LEU A 341 12.88 -15.13 -2.37
C LEU A 341 12.26 -15.06 -3.76
N ALA A 342 11.87 -13.87 -4.20
CA ALA A 342 11.39 -13.63 -5.56
C ALA A 342 12.51 -13.80 -6.61
N HIS A 343 13.72 -13.31 -6.32
CA HIS A 343 14.88 -13.45 -7.20
C HIS A 343 15.25 -14.92 -7.46
N PHE A 344 15.24 -15.76 -6.42
CA PHE A 344 15.53 -17.19 -6.55
C PHE A 344 14.31 -18.04 -6.91
N GLY A 345 13.16 -17.43 -7.20
CA GLY A 345 11.93 -18.14 -7.58
C GLY A 345 11.33 -19.02 -6.47
N GLN A 346 11.65 -18.73 -5.20
CA GLN A 346 11.07 -19.41 -4.05
C GLN A 346 9.66 -18.93 -3.73
N VAL A 347 9.31 -17.74 -4.23
CA VAL A 347 7.95 -17.20 -4.31
C VAL A 347 7.68 -16.72 -5.74
N PRO A 348 6.42 -16.74 -6.25
CA PRO A 348 6.13 -16.43 -7.66
C PRO A 348 6.12 -14.93 -7.97
N TYR A 349 6.37 -14.06 -7.00
CA TYR A 349 6.04 -12.65 -7.04
C TYR A 349 7.10 -11.71 -7.68
N GLY A 350 8.16 -12.21 -8.29
CA GLY A 350 9.17 -11.37 -8.99
C GLY A 350 8.52 -10.45 -10.04
N ARG A 351 7.71 -11.00 -10.94
CA ARG A 351 6.68 -10.34 -11.74
C ARG A 351 5.48 -11.26 -11.77
N TYR A 352 4.48 -10.96 -10.97
CA TYR A 352 3.31 -11.81 -10.78
C TYR A 352 2.10 -11.24 -11.53
N TYR A 353 1.41 -12.09 -12.29
CA TYR A 353 0.29 -11.71 -13.15
C TYR A 353 -1.05 -12.29 -12.69
N GLY A 354 -1.16 -12.72 -11.45
CA GLY A 354 -2.39 -13.30 -10.88
C GLY A 354 -3.46 -12.26 -10.54
N SER A 355 -3.90 -11.49 -11.55
CA SER A 355 -4.97 -10.50 -11.42
C SER A 355 -5.74 -10.43 -12.74
N VAL A 356 -7.07 -10.37 -12.68
CA VAL A 356 -7.96 -10.14 -13.84
C VAL A 356 -8.43 -8.69 -13.92
N ASP A 357 -8.22 -7.90 -12.89
CA ASP A 357 -8.70 -6.52 -12.75
C ASP A 357 -7.66 -5.46 -13.17
N ALA A 358 -6.36 -5.71 -12.99
CA ALA A 358 -5.32 -4.75 -13.35
C ALA A 358 -5.33 -4.39 -14.86
N THR A 359 -5.59 -5.36 -15.73
CA THR A 359 -5.59 -5.13 -17.18
C THR A 359 -6.74 -4.24 -17.66
N PRO A 360 -8.02 -4.48 -17.31
CA PRO A 360 -9.08 -3.54 -17.65
C PRO A 360 -8.92 -2.18 -16.93
N LEU A 361 -8.47 -2.13 -15.68
CA LEU A 361 -8.25 -0.87 -14.98
C LEU A 361 -7.15 0.00 -15.62
N PHE A 362 -6.13 -0.59 -16.25
CA PHE A 362 -5.14 0.13 -17.05
C PHE A 362 -5.81 0.90 -18.21
N LEU A 363 -6.72 0.28 -18.91
CA LEU A 363 -7.49 0.89 -20.01
C LEU A 363 -8.47 1.97 -19.50
N VAL A 364 -9.12 1.71 -18.36
CA VAL A 364 -10.00 2.68 -17.70
C VAL A 364 -9.22 3.94 -17.32
N LEU A 365 -8.06 3.79 -16.70
CA LEU A 365 -7.23 4.94 -16.31
C LEU A 365 -6.71 5.70 -17.53
N LEU A 366 -6.30 5.01 -18.59
CA LEU A 366 -5.83 5.66 -19.82
C LEU A 366 -6.93 6.52 -20.45
N GLY A 367 -8.14 5.98 -20.60
CA GLY A 367 -9.29 6.75 -21.11
C GLY A 367 -9.67 7.92 -20.21
N ALA A 368 -9.74 7.68 -18.89
CA ALA A 368 -10.06 8.73 -17.92
C ALA A 368 -9.00 9.86 -17.90
N TYR A 369 -7.73 9.51 -18.07
CA TYR A 369 -6.63 10.48 -18.14
C TYR A 369 -6.80 11.42 -19.36
N VAL A 370 -7.02 10.87 -20.54
CA VAL A 370 -7.22 11.68 -21.76
C VAL A 370 -8.48 12.54 -21.64
N GLU A 371 -9.59 11.96 -21.14
CA GLU A 371 -10.85 12.68 -20.93
C GLU A 371 -10.66 13.87 -19.97
N ARG A 372 -9.87 13.69 -18.90
CA ARG A 372 -9.65 14.73 -17.88
C ARG A 372 -8.67 15.81 -18.32
N THR A 373 -7.58 15.42 -19.02
CA THR A 373 -6.44 16.32 -19.31
C THR A 373 -6.44 16.86 -20.74
N GLY A 374 -7.10 16.17 -21.68
CA GLY A 374 -6.98 16.44 -23.10
C GLY A 374 -5.64 15.99 -23.72
N ASP A 375 -4.76 15.37 -22.93
CA ASP A 375 -3.44 14.90 -23.41
C ASP A 375 -3.58 13.58 -24.19
N ALA A 376 -3.74 13.69 -25.49
CA ALA A 376 -3.79 12.58 -26.41
C ALA A 376 -2.42 11.93 -26.68
N LEU A 377 -1.29 12.61 -26.39
CA LEU A 377 0.05 12.11 -26.72
C LEU A 377 0.37 10.84 -25.92
N LEU A 378 -0.01 10.79 -24.66
CA LEU A 378 0.18 9.58 -23.84
C LEU A 378 -0.62 8.39 -24.41
N ALA A 379 -1.85 8.60 -24.87
CA ALA A 379 -2.66 7.56 -25.49
C ALA A 379 -2.07 7.08 -26.82
N TRP A 380 -1.50 7.98 -27.63
CA TRP A 380 -0.76 7.59 -28.84
C TRP A 380 0.47 6.75 -28.50
N ARG A 381 1.26 7.17 -27.55
CA ARG A 381 2.46 6.45 -27.09
C ARG A 381 2.12 5.04 -26.59
N LEU A 382 0.99 4.89 -25.91
CA LEU A 382 0.57 3.64 -25.28
C LEU A 382 -0.43 2.83 -26.14
N GLU A 383 -0.78 3.24 -27.35
CA GLU A 383 -1.76 2.55 -28.19
C GLU A 383 -1.46 1.05 -28.33
N ARG A 384 -0.21 0.69 -28.65
CA ARG A 384 0.20 -0.71 -28.77
C ARG A 384 -0.09 -1.52 -27.49
N HIS A 385 0.16 -0.90 -26.32
CA HIS A 385 -0.07 -1.54 -25.03
C HIS A 385 -1.57 -1.66 -24.71
N ALA A 386 -2.36 -0.64 -25.06
CA ALA A 386 -3.81 -0.67 -24.92
C ALA A 386 -4.44 -1.75 -25.81
N ARG A 387 -4.04 -1.83 -27.09
CA ARG A 387 -4.51 -2.89 -28.00
C ARG A 387 -4.11 -4.29 -27.52
N ALA A 388 -2.91 -4.46 -26.98
CA ALA A 388 -2.47 -5.73 -26.39
C ALA A 388 -3.30 -6.08 -25.14
N ALA A 389 -3.64 -5.10 -24.29
CA ALA A 389 -4.49 -5.31 -23.11
C ALA A 389 -5.92 -5.74 -23.53
N ILE A 390 -6.51 -5.11 -24.54
CA ILE A 390 -7.79 -5.56 -25.13
C ILE A 390 -7.66 -6.98 -25.69
N GLY A 391 -6.61 -7.27 -26.45
CA GLY A 391 -6.36 -8.62 -26.97
C GLY A 391 -6.33 -9.66 -25.86
N TRP A 392 -5.65 -9.35 -24.75
CA TRP A 392 -5.67 -10.23 -23.58
C TRP A 392 -7.10 -10.43 -23.04
N MET A 393 -7.88 -9.37 -22.87
CA MET A 393 -9.26 -9.47 -22.36
C MET A 393 -10.14 -10.36 -23.24
N LEU A 394 -10.04 -10.20 -24.56
CA LEU A 394 -10.84 -10.94 -25.53
C LEU A 394 -10.43 -12.42 -25.59
N ASP A 395 -9.14 -12.70 -25.71
CA ASP A 395 -8.63 -14.04 -26.01
C ASP A 395 -8.33 -14.83 -24.72
N HIS A 396 -7.31 -14.41 -23.97
CA HIS A 396 -6.82 -15.11 -22.78
C HIS A 396 -7.69 -14.87 -21.55
N GLY A 397 -8.25 -13.66 -21.40
CA GLY A 397 -9.14 -13.27 -20.32
C GLY A 397 -10.49 -13.94 -20.35
N GLY A 398 -10.91 -14.44 -21.53
CA GLY A 398 -12.10 -15.27 -21.70
C GLY A 398 -13.35 -14.56 -22.23
N LEU A 399 -13.29 -13.25 -22.54
CA LEU A 399 -14.48 -12.52 -23.01
C LEU A 399 -15.07 -13.14 -24.30
N THR A 400 -14.24 -13.58 -25.24
CA THR A 400 -14.70 -14.25 -26.48
C THR A 400 -15.15 -15.68 -26.22
N SER A 401 -14.39 -16.48 -25.46
CA SER A 401 -14.63 -17.91 -25.29
C SER A 401 -15.64 -18.27 -24.21
N ARG A 402 -15.76 -17.44 -23.17
CA ARG A 402 -16.63 -17.64 -22.00
C ARG A 402 -17.70 -16.57 -21.84
N GLY A 403 -17.58 -15.46 -22.57
CA GLY A 403 -18.45 -14.29 -22.44
C GLY A 403 -18.10 -13.36 -21.28
N TYR A 404 -17.10 -13.71 -20.44
CA TYR A 404 -16.71 -13.02 -19.21
C TYR A 404 -15.20 -13.07 -18.99
N LEU A 405 -14.66 -12.12 -18.24
CA LEU A 405 -13.33 -12.26 -17.67
C LEU A 405 -13.33 -13.37 -16.62
N VAL A 406 -12.35 -14.25 -16.72
CA VAL A 406 -12.28 -15.50 -15.94
C VAL A 406 -10.91 -15.66 -15.32
N TYR A 407 -10.86 -16.14 -14.10
CA TYR A 407 -9.62 -16.62 -13.48
C TYR A 407 -9.80 -18.01 -12.86
N ARG A 408 -8.66 -18.65 -12.58
CA ARG A 408 -8.55 -19.85 -11.77
C ARG A 408 -7.54 -19.61 -10.67
N ALA A 409 -7.77 -20.20 -9.49
CA ALA A 409 -6.77 -20.19 -8.41
C ALA A 409 -5.41 -20.70 -8.93
N ASP A 410 -4.33 -20.06 -8.47
CA ASP A 410 -2.97 -20.42 -8.82
C ASP A 410 -2.34 -21.24 -7.69
N GLU A 411 -1.78 -22.39 -8.01
CA GLU A 411 -1.09 -23.23 -7.04
C GLU A 411 0.19 -22.52 -6.57
N GLY A 412 0.26 -22.19 -5.29
CA GLY A 412 1.37 -21.41 -4.70
C GLY A 412 1.26 -19.87 -4.85
N GLY A 413 0.24 -19.36 -5.58
CA GLY A 413 -0.07 -17.95 -5.71
C GLY A 413 -1.35 -17.54 -4.97
N LEU A 414 -2.10 -16.57 -5.52
CA LEU A 414 -3.33 -16.06 -4.92
C LEU A 414 -4.51 -17.03 -5.12
N ALA A 415 -5.28 -17.22 -4.05
CA ALA A 415 -6.49 -18.04 -4.07
C ALA A 415 -7.58 -17.43 -4.98
N ASN A 416 -7.68 -16.12 -5.02
CA ASN A 416 -8.52 -15.36 -5.94
C ASN A 416 -7.67 -14.31 -6.66
N GLN A 417 -7.98 -14.05 -7.94
CA GLN A 417 -7.25 -13.13 -8.79
C GLN A 417 -8.06 -11.85 -9.12
N ASN A 418 -8.91 -11.44 -8.19
CA ASN A 418 -9.64 -10.18 -8.21
C ASN A 418 -9.27 -9.34 -6.96
N TRP A 419 -9.92 -8.19 -6.74
CA TRP A 419 -9.59 -7.33 -5.62
C TRP A 419 -9.80 -7.99 -4.24
N LYS A 420 -10.76 -8.93 -4.13
CA LYS A 420 -10.96 -9.80 -2.96
C LYS A 420 -10.11 -11.06 -3.10
N ASP A 421 -8.80 -10.93 -2.96
CA ASP A 421 -7.82 -11.98 -3.29
C ASP A 421 -7.58 -13.00 -2.17
N SER A 422 -8.04 -12.75 -0.93
CA SER A 422 -7.85 -13.66 0.20
C SER A 422 -8.64 -14.97 0.06
N PRO A 423 -8.17 -16.07 0.67
CA PRO A 423 -8.87 -17.34 0.66
C PRO A 423 -10.30 -17.24 1.22
N GLY A 424 -11.27 -17.76 0.47
CA GLY A 424 -12.68 -17.77 0.86
C GLY A 424 -13.38 -16.41 0.73
N ALA A 425 -12.74 -15.39 0.16
CA ALA A 425 -13.36 -14.08 -0.08
C ALA A 425 -14.49 -14.14 -1.11
N ILE A 426 -14.39 -15.03 -2.07
CA ILE A 426 -15.46 -15.35 -3.02
C ILE A 426 -16.14 -16.63 -2.51
N CYS A 427 -17.39 -16.49 -2.07
CA CYS A 427 -18.19 -17.58 -1.49
C CYS A 427 -19.68 -17.41 -1.81
N CYS A 428 -20.43 -18.50 -1.71
CA CYS A 428 -21.87 -18.47 -1.75
C CYS A 428 -22.46 -17.95 -0.43
N ALA A 429 -23.76 -17.64 -0.41
CA ALA A 429 -24.46 -17.13 0.77
C ALA A 429 -24.37 -18.08 1.98
N ASP A 430 -24.27 -19.38 1.76
CA ASP A 430 -24.07 -20.40 2.79
C ASP A 430 -22.61 -20.54 3.26
N GLY A 431 -21.68 -19.79 2.66
CA GLY A 431 -20.25 -19.84 2.93
C GLY A 431 -19.46 -20.86 2.12
N SER A 432 -20.11 -21.66 1.27
CA SER A 432 -19.45 -22.62 0.39
C SER A 432 -18.61 -21.91 -0.69
N ARG A 433 -17.56 -22.57 -1.18
CA ARG A 433 -16.68 -22.00 -2.22
C ARG A 433 -17.18 -22.34 -3.61
N PRO A 434 -17.00 -21.43 -4.60
CA PRO A 434 -17.30 -21.73 -5.99
C PRO A 434 -16.39 -22.85 -6.53
N SER A 435 -16.89 -23.60 -7.51
CA SER A 435 -16.14 -24.67 -8.16
C SER A 435 -15.44 -24.18 -9.41
N GLY A 436 -14.19 -24.62 -9.62
CA GLY A 436 -13.46 -24.41 -10.86
C GLY A 436 -13.04 -22.96 -11.13
N ALA A 437 -13.36 -22.44 -12.33
CA ALA A 437 -13.06 -21.07 -12.73
C ALA A 437 -14.06 -20.08 -12.10
N VAL A 438 -13.65 -18.83 -11.90
CA VAL A 438 -14.48 -17.79 -11.28
C VAL A 438 -14.58 -16.58 -12.22
N MET A 439 -15.81 -16.10 -12.38
CA MET A 439 -16.13 -14.87 -13.11
C MET A 439 -16.66 -13.85 -12.11
N ALA A 440 -15.75 -13.10 -11.48
CA ALA A 440 -16.11 -12.12 -10.45
C ALA A 440 -16.86 -10.91 -11.03
N ALA A 441 -17.95 -10.49 -10.39
CA ALA A 441 -18.83 -9.43 -10.88
C ALA A 441 -18.09 -8.10 -11.09
N GLY A 442 -17.30 -7.62 -10.11
CA GLY A 442 -16.55 -6.37 -10.21
C GLY A 442 -15.62 -6.32 -11.43
N ALA A 443 -14.93 -7.44 -11.74
CA ALA A 443 -14.07 -7.53 -12.91
C ALA A 443 -14.83 -7.37 -14.25
N GLN A 444 -16.09 -7.80 -14.31
CA GLN A 444 -16.93 -7.58 -15.50
C GLN A 444 -17.27 -6.10 -15.67
N GLY A 445 -17.54 -5.41 -14.55
CA GLY A 445 -17.73 -3.96 -14.56
C GLY A 445 -16.50 -3.22 -15.11
N TYR A 446 -15.31 -3.58 -14.65
CA TYR A 446 -14.06 -2.99 -15.16
C TYR A 446 -13.84 -3.28 -16.64
N ALA A 447 -14.13 -4.51 -17.09
CA ALA A 447 -14.03 -4.88 -18.50
C ALA A 447 -14.98 -4.05 -19.37
N TYR A 448 -16.21 -3.85 -18.92
CA TYR A 448 -17.20 -3.03 -19.61
C TYR A 448 -16.74 -1.57 -19.79
N ASP A 449 -16.28 -0.92 -18.71
CA ASP A 449 -15.80 0.46 -18.79
C ASP A 449 -14.52 0.57 -19.62
N ALA A 450 -13.61 -0.43 -19.53
CA ALA A 450 -12.41 -0.53 -20.35
C ALA A 450 -12.74 -0.60 -21.86
N LEU A 451 -13.68 -1.45 -22.24
CA LEU A 451 -14.11 -1.56 -23.65
C LEU A 451 -14.68 -0.23 -24.16
N ARG A 452 -15.55 0.42 -23.39
CA ARG A 452 -16.16 1.69 -23.76
C ARG A 452 -15.16 2.83 -23.89
N ARG A 453 -14.27 2.97 -22.93
CA ARG A 453 -13.24 4.02 -22.95
C ARG A 453 -12.22 3.79 -24.06
N THR A 454 -11.86 2.53 -24.30
CA THR A 454 -10.94 2.22 -25.41
C THR A 454 -11.62 2.42 -26.76
N ALA A 455 -12.91 2.14 -26.90
CA ALA A 455 -13.68 2.48 -28.11
C ALA A 455 -13.69 4.00 -28.37
N TRP A 456 -13.90 4.79 -27.31
CA TRP A 456 -13.82 6.24 -27.39
C TRP A 456 -12.42 6.72 -27.81
N LEU A 457 -11.34 6.17 -27.23
CA LEU A 457 -9.95 6.48 -27.63
C LEU A 457 -9.69 6.08 -29.09
N ALA A 458 -10.19 4.90 -29.52
CA ALA A 458 -10.04 4.43 -30.90
C ALA A 458 -10.65 5.41 -31.89
N ARG A 459 -11.85 5.92 -31.60
CA ARG A 459 -12.55 6.90 -32.45
C ARG A 459 -11.91 8.27 -32.43
N THR A 460 -11.65 8.79 -31.24
CA THR A 460 -11.30 10.22 -31.07
C THR A 460 -9.81 10.51 -31.15
N VAL A 461 -8.96 9.52 -30.79
CA VAL A 461 -7.50 9.68 -30.72
C VAL A 461 -6.81 8.93 -31.85
N TRP A 462 -7.13 7.64 -32.04
CA TRP A 462 -6.41 6.78 -33.00
C TRP A 462 -7.01 6.79 -34.39
N GLY A 463 -8.23 7.32 -34.60
CA GLY A 463 -8.89 7.40 -35.89
C GLY A 463 -9.34 6.05 -36.44
N ASP A 464 -9.54 5.04 -35.57
CA ASP A 464 -9.91 3.67 -35.94
C ASP A 464 -11.37 3.38 -35.60
N GLU A 465 -12.27 3.82 -36.48
CA GLU A 465 -13.72 3.66 -36.32
C GLU A 465 -14.16 2.19 -36.30
N THR A 466 -13.50 1.35 -37.10
CA THR A 466 -13.82 -0.08 -37.17
C THR A 466 -13.52 -0.76 -35.82
N TYR A 467 -12.37 -0.45 -35.24
CA TYR A 467 -12.01 -0.98 -33.95
C TYR A 467 -12.91 -0.43 -32.84
N ALA A 468 -13.28 0.84 -32.90
CA ALA A 468 -14.22 1.44 -31.97
C ALA A 468 -15.57 0.71 -31.96
N ALA A 469 -16.15 0.46 -33.16
CA ALA A 469 -17.42 -0.25 -33.30
C ALA A 469 -17.35 -1.70 -32.77
N LEU A 470 -16.24 -2.40 -32.99
CA LEU A 470 -16.01 -3.74 -32.44
C LEU A 470 -16.04 -3.73 -30.89
N LEU A 471 -15.39 -2.78 -30.28
CA LEU A 471 -15.32 -2.67 -28.80
C LEU A 471 -16.67 -2.26 -28.20
N GLU A 472 -17.42 -1.37 -28.87
CA GLU A 472 -18.77 -0.99 -28.45
C GLU A 472 -19.72 -2.19 -28.48
N GLN A 473 -19.66 -3.01 -29.54
CA GLN A 473 -20.45 -4.22 -29.61
C GLN A 473 -20.08 -5.21 -28.52
N ALA A 474 -18.78 -5.41 -28.25
CA ALA A 474 -18.33 -6.29 -27.19
C ALA A 474 -18.80 -5.81 -25.81
N ALA A 475 -18.84 -4.49 -25.58
CA ALA A 475 -19.36 -3.90 -24.35
C ALA A 475 -20.88 -4.12 -24.22
N ALA A 476 -21.64 -3.91 -25.28
CA ALA A 476 -23.08 -4.15 -25.29
C ALA A 476 -23.40 -5.62 -25.00
N ASP A 477 -22.74 -6.54 -25.69
CA ASP A 477 -22.90 -7.98 -25.50
C ASP A 477 -22.57 -8.42 -24.07
N LEU A 478 -21.53 -7.83 -23.44
CA LEU A 478 -21.16 -8.10 -22.04
C LEU A 478 -22.25 -7.62 -21.09
N ARG A 479 -22.81 -6.42 -21.30
CA ARG A 479 -23.91 -5.89 -20.48
C ARG A 479 -25.13 -6.79 -20.52
N ASP A 480 -25.58 -7.17 -21.72
CA ASP A 480 -26.78 -7.99 -21.90
C ASP A 480 -26.64 -9.37 -21.25
N ARG A 481 -25.46 -9.99 -21.42
CA ARG A 481 -25.14 -11.26 -20.74
C ARG A 481 -25.10 -11.10 -19.22
N PHE A 482 -24.43 -10.04 -18.73
CA PHE A 482 -24.30 -9.80 -17.31
C PHE A 482 -25.65 -9.66 -16.61
N GLN A 483 -26.54 -8.86 -17.15
CA GLN A 483 -27.87 -8.69 -16.57
C GLN A 483 -28.67 -9.99 -16.52
N ARG A 484 -28.61 -10.81 -17.57
CA ARG A 484 -29.30 -12.09 -17.62
C ARG A 484 -28.72 -13.11 -16.62
N ASP A 485 -27.41 -13.21 -16.53
CA ASP A 485 -26.73 -14.31 -15.85
C ASP A 485 -26.41 -14.00 -14.39
N PHE A 486 -26.08 -12.75 -14.04
CA PHE A 486 -25.71 -12.34 -12.68
C PHE A 486 -26.88 -11.85 -11.83
N TRP A 487 -27.92 -11.30 -12.44
CA TRP A 487 -29.04 -10.75 -11.69
C TRP A 487 -29.83 -11.85 -10.96
N MET A 488 -30.07 -11.66 -9.67
CA MET A 488 -30.87 -12.52 -8.80
C MET A 488 -32.22 -11.84 -8.54
N PRO A 489 -33.28 -12.17 -9.30
CA PRO A 489 -34.57 -11.48 -9.17
C PRO A 489 -35.17 -11.57 -7.76
N GLU A 490 -35.00 -12.71 -7.09
CA GLU A 490 -35.50 -12.98 -5.75
C GLU A 490 -34.82 -12.16 -4.66
N ARG A 491 -33.63 -11.62 -4.93
CA ARG A 491 -32.87 -10.75 -4.03
C ARG A 491 -32.80 -9.30 -4.51
N SER A 492 -33.27 -9.03 -5.73
CA SER A 492 -33.11 -7.73 -6.42
C SER A 492 -31.66 -7.21 -6.36
N PHE A 493 -30.70 -8.11 -6.57
CA PHE A 493 -29.27 -7.85 -6.38
C PHE A 493 -28.43 -8.72 -7.33
N PRO A 494 -27.22 -8.28 -7.77
CA PRO A 494 -26.34 -9.10 -8.59
C PRO A 494 -25.58 -10.12 -7.75
N ALA A 495 -25.36 -11.31 -8.30
CA ALA A 495 -24.48 -12.33 -7.72
C ALA A 495 -23.03 -11.81 -7.63
N LEU A 496 -22.28 -12.23 -6.60
CA LEU A 496 -20.88 -11.89 -6.40
C LEU A 496 -19.99 -12.39 -7.55
N ALA A 497 -20.32 -13.57 -8.09
CA ALA A 497 -19.59 -14.19 -9.21
C ALA A 497 -20.47 -15.25 -9.90
N LEU A 498 -19.99 -15.76 -11.03
CA LEU A 498 -20.37 -17.08 -11.54
C LEU A 498 -19.22 -18.06 -11.33
N ASP A 499 -19.54 -19.32 -11.06
CA ASP A 499 -18.55 -20.40 -10.94
C ASP A 499 -18.21 -21.03 -12.32
N GLY A 500 -17.34 -22.04 -12.32
CA GLY A 500 -16.89 -22.71 -13.55
C GLY A 500 -17.98 -23.41 -14.36
N GLU A 501 -19.13 -23.66 -13.74
CA GLU A 501 -20.33 -24.27 -14.37
C GLU A 501 -21.41 -23.20 -14.72
N GLY A 502 -21.12 -21.91 -14.48
CA GLY A 502 -22.05 -20.81 -14.71
C GLY A 502 -23.11 -20.63 -13.61
N ARG A 503 -22.96 -21.28 -12.46
CA ARG A 503 -23.86 -21.12 -11.31
C ARG A 503 -23.55 -19.83 -10.58
N ARG A 504 -24.60 -19.17 -10.07
CA ARG A 504 -24.46 -17.93 -9.30
C ARG A 504 -23.82 -18.19 -7.95
N VAL A 505 -22.78 -17.43 -7.63
CA VAL A 505 -22.18 -17.32 -6.30
C VAL A 505 -22.95 -16.21 -5.59
N ASP A 506 -23.95 -16.59 -4.82
CA ASP A 506 -25.09 -15.76 -4.44
C ASP A 506 -24.92 -14.94 -3.15
N ALA A 507 -23.70 -14.81 -2.62
CA ALA A 507 -23.44 -13.94 -1.48
C ALA A 507 -23.70 -12.47 -1.81
N LEU A 508 -24.29 -11.75 -0.84
CA LEU A 508 -24.52 -10.30 -0.95
C LEU A 508 -23.25 -9.56 -0.56
N ALA A 509 -22.59 -8.93 -1.52
CA ALA A 509 -21.26 -8.33 -1.37
C ALA A 509 -21.17 -6.93 -1.99
N SER A 510 -20.24 -6.12 -1.49
CA SER A 510 -20.00 -4.73 -1.92
C SER A 510 -19.56 -4.58 -3.37
N ASP A 511 -19.11 -5.66 -4.01
CA ASP A 511 -18.74 -5.68 -5.43
C ASP A 511 -19.82 -5.13 -6.37
N ALA A 512 -21.08 -5.16 -5.93
CA ALA A 512 -22.21 -4.54 -6.63
C ALA A 512 -22.03 -3.01 -6.80
N GLY A 513 -21.34 -2.34 -5.88
CA GLY A 513 -21.00 -0.92 -5.99
C GLY A 513 -19.99 -0.62 -7.10
N HIS A 514 -19.10 -1.57 -7.43
CA HIS A 514 -18.18 -1.45 -8.56
C HIS A 514 -18.92 -1.51 -9.91
N LEU A 515 -20.07 -2.19 -9.95
CA LEU A 515 -20.95 -2.19 -11.12
C LEU A 515 -21.64 -0.84 -11.32
N LEU A 516 -21.97 -0.14 -10.21
CA LEU A 516 -22.45 1.24 -10.26
C LEU A 516 -21.37 2.16 -10.82
N TRP A 517 -20.16 2.09 -10.26
CA TRP A 517 -19.05 2.92 -10.72
C TRP A 517 -18.75 2.73 -12.21
N SER A 518 -18.69 1.50 -12.70
CA SER A 518 -18.44 1.20 -14.12
C SER A 518 -19.60 1.58 -15.06
N GLY A 519 -20.83 1.72 -14.52
CA GLY A 519 -22.04 1.96 -15.29
C GLY A 519 -22.50 0.75 -16.09
N LEU A 520 -22.17 -0.45 -15.62
CA LEU A 520 -22.59 -1.71 -16.27
C LEU A 520 -24.09 -1.97 -16.13
N LEU A 521 -24.68 -1.61 -14.98
CA LEU A 521 -26.11 -1.81 -14.71
C LEU A 521 -26.98 -0.79 -15.46
N ASP A 522 -28.18 -1.19 -15.88
CA ASP A 522 -29.19 -0.25 -16.31
C ASP A 522 -29.68 0.60 -15.12
N LYS A 523 -30.24 1.76 -15.42
CA LYS A 523 -30.57 2.77 -14.41
C LYS A 523 -31.43 2.22 -13.27
N GLU A 524 -32.49 1.48 -13.61
CA GLU A 524 -33.43 0.92 -12.63
C GLU A 524 -32.73 -0.07 -11.68
N TYR A 525 -31.90 -0.96 -12.21
CA TYR A 525 -31.11 -1.91 -11.41
C TYR A 525 -30.07 -1.20 -10.56
N GLY A 526 -29.40 -0.18 -11.10
CA GLY A 526 -28.41 0.60 -10.39
C GLY A 526 -29.00 1.35 -9.20
N GLU A 527 -30.18 1.96 -9.35
CA GLU A 527 -30.87 2.63 -8.25
C GLU A 527 -31.27 1.65 -7.13
N VAL A 528 -31.77 0.46 -7.47
CA VAL A 528 -32.11 -0.58 -6.50
C VAL A 528 -30.88 -1.04 -5.74
N VAL A 529 -29.80 -1.36 -6.43
CA VAL A 529 -28.52 -1.77 -5.83
C VAL A 529 -27.94 -0.68 -4.94
N GLY A 530 -27.95 0.58 -5.39
CA GLY A 530 -27.41 1.70 -4.63
C GLY A 530 -28.10 1.89 -3.29
N ARG A 531 -29.45 1.85 -3.26
CA ARG A 531 -30.20 1.94 -2.00
C ARG A 531 -29.99 0.71 -1.11
N ARG A 532 -29.90 -0.50 -1.69
CA ARG A 532 -29.66 -1.75 -0.96
C ARG A 532 -28.31 -1.75 -0.21
N LEU A 533 -27.26 -1.13 -0.78
CA LEU A 533 -25.95 -1.02 -0.15
C LEU A 533 -25.94 -0.14 1.11
N LEU A 534 -26.98 0.66 1.36
CA LEU A 534 -27.13 1.48 2.57
C LEU A 534 -28.04 0.86 3.63
N GLU A 535 -28.56 -0.33 3.40
CA GLU A 535 -29.33 -1.04 4.42
C GLU A 535 -28.43 -1.53 5.59
N PRO A 536 -28.96 -1.73 6.80
CA PRO A 536 -28.17 -1.94 8.03
C PRO A 536 -27.23 -3.16 8.00
N ASP A 537 -27.54 -4.19 7.21
CA ASP A 537 -26.70 -5.36 7.06
C ASP A 537 -25.43 -5.07 6.21
N PHE A 538 -25.52 -4.14 5.27
CA PHE A 538 -24.38 -3.64 4.51
C PHE A 538 -23.72 -2.43 5.18
N PHE A 539 -24.48 -1.40 5.52
CA PHE A 539 -23.93 -0.14 6.03
C PHE A 539 -23.70 -0.20 7.53
N SER A 540 -22.42 -0.12 7.93
CA SER A 540 -22.00 -0.20 9.34
C SER A 540 -22.10 1.12 10.11
N GLY A 541 -22.36 2.25 9.42
CA GLY A 541 -22.18 3.60 9.97
C GLY A 541 -20.74 4.13 9.85
N TRP A 542 -19.77 3.27 9.52
CA TRP A 542 -18.39 3.62 9.15
C TRP A 542 -18.12 3.45 7.66
N GLY A 543 -19.05 2.84 6.93
CA GLY A 543 -19.02 2.55 5.51
C GLY A 543 -19.74 1.25 5.19
N VAL A 544 -19.78 0.89 3.92
CA VAL A 544 -20.37 -0.34 3.39
C VAL A 544 -19.41 -1.51 3.63
N ARG A 545 -19.91 -2.59 4.22
CA ARG A 545 -19.19 -3.84 4.49
C ARG A 545 -18.96 -4.62 3.20
N THR A 546 -17.80 -5.25 3.11
CA THR A 546 -17.43 -6.11 1.96
C THR A 546 -18.35 -7.31 1.77
N LEU A 547 -18.99 -7.77 2.83
CA LEU A 547 -20.03 -8.81 2.84
C LEU A 547 -21.13 -8.37 3.81
N ALA A 548 -22.39 -8.46 3.40
CA ALA A 548 -23.53 -8.12 4.25
C ALA A 548 -23.56 -9.01 5.51
N SER A 549 -23.84 -8.41 6.67
CA SER A 549 -23.97 -9.14 7.93
C SER A 549 -25.15 -10.11 7.88
N GLY A 550 -25.16 -11.11 8.77
CA GLY A 550 -26.19 -12.14 8.80
C GLY A 550 -25.96 -13.32 7.85
N GLN A 551 -24.99 -13.25 6.95
CA GLN A 551 -24.57 -14.38 6.13
C GLN A 551 -23.59 -15.27 6.91
N PRO A 552 -23.60 -16.62 6.77
CA PRO A 552 -22.71 -17.54 7.48
C PRO A 552 -21.22 -17.25 7.34
N ALA A 553 -20.79 -16.73 6.19
CA ALA A 553 -19.39 -16.39 5.92
C ALA A 553 -18.96 -15.02 6.47
N TYR A 554 -19.91 -14.20 6.97
CA TYR A 554 -19.62 -12.88 7.51
C TYR A 554 -18.72 -12.96 8.75
N HIS A 555 -17.70 -12.10 8.77
CA HIS A 555 -16.85 -11.93 9.95
C HIS A 555 -16.27 -10.51 9.95
N PRO A 556 -16.55 -9.68 10.97
CA PRO A 556 -16.18 -8.26 10.97
C PRO A 556 -14.67 -7.98 10.93
N LEU A 557 -13.84 -8.92 11.38
CA LEU A 557 -12.37 -8.84 11.33
C LEU A 557 -11.77 -9.63 10.16
N SER A 558 -12.59 -10.20 9.27
CA SER A 558 -12.08 -10.84 8.06
C SER A 558 -11.64 -9.78 7.04
N TYR A 559 -10.49 -10.00 6.41
CA TYR A 559 -9.91 -9.07 5.44
C TYR A 559 -10.87 -8.70 4.30
N HIS A 560 -11.70 -9.65 3.78
CA HIS A 560 -12.64 -9.38 2.67
C HIS A 560 -14.08 -9.88 2.89
N ARG A 561 -14.45 -10.32 4.11
CA ARG A 561 -15.77 -10.92 4.37
C ARG A 561 -16.52 -10.23 5.51
N GLY A 562 -16.61 -8.91 5.47
CA GLY A 562 -17.35 -8.12 6.43
C GLY A 562 -16.64 -6.84 6.91
N SER A 563 -15.36 -6.66 6.63
CA SER A 563 -14.59 -5.41 6.83
C SER A 563 -15.11 -4.27 5.95
N VAL A 564 -14.66 -3.05 6.24
CA VAL A 564 -14.95 -1.83 5.47
C VAL A 564 -13.65 -1.33 4.84
N TRP A 565 -13.61 -1.28 3.52
CA TRP A 565 -12.45 -0.81 2.76
C TRP A 565 -12.70 0.61 2.24
N PRO A 566 -11.83 1.59 2.53
CA PRO A 566 -12.00 2.95 2.03
C PRO A 566 -12.05 3.04 0.51
N HIS A 567 -11.21 2.29 -0.21
CA HIS A 567 -11.20 2.32 -1.68
C HIS A 567 -12.45 1.71 -2.31
N ASP A 568 -12.98 0.63 -1.74
CA ASP A 568 -14.25 0.00 -2.14
C ASP A 568 -15.39 1.00 -1.97
N ASN A 569 -15.46 1.63 -0.80
CA ASN A 569 -16.44 2.67 -0.50
C ASN A 569 -16.28 3.94 -1.36
N ALA A 570 -15.05 4.30 -1.75
CA ALA A 570 -14.83 5.39 -2.70
C ALA A 570 -15.41 5.07 -4.09
N LEU A 571 -15.23 3.84 -4.58
CA LEU A 571 -15.86 3.38 -5.83
C LEU A 571 -17.39 3.35 -5.71
N ILE A 572 -17.92 2.86 -4.59
CA ILE A 572 -19.36 2.88 -4.29
C ILE A 572 -19.89 4.32 -4.34
N THR A 573 -19.22 5.26 -3.67
CA THR A 573 -19.63 6.67 -3.62
C THR A 573 -19.64 7.33 -5.00
N LEU A 574 -18.60 7.09 -5.82
CA LEU A 574 -18.55 7.53 -7.21
C LEU A 574 -19.68 6.89 -8.04
N GLY A 575 -19.97 5.62 -7.80
CA GLY A 575 -21.05 4.89 -8.44
C GLY A 575 -22.43 5.45 -8.08
N LEU A 576 -22.69 5.69 -6.80
CA LEU A 576 -23.93 6.30 -6.33
C LEU A 576 -24.17 7.68 -6.97
N ALA A 577 -23.13 8.53 -7.01
CA ALA A 577 -23.23 9.84 -7.66
C ALA A 577 -23.52 9.69 -9.16
N ARG A 578 -22.91 8.72 -9.85
CA ARG A 578 -23.18 8.43 -11.27
C ARG A 578 -24.63 8.08 -11.56
N TYR A 579 -25.30 7.38 -10.64
CA TYR A 579 -26.72 7.02 -10.76
C TYR A 579 -27.69 8.06 -10.18
N GLY A 580 -27.18 9.24 -9.77
CA GLY A 580 -28.00 10.34 -9.22
C GLY A 580 -28.43 10.13 -7.77
N LEU A 581 -27.86 9.15 -7.07
CA LEU A 581 -28.09 8.84 -5.65
C LEU A 581 -27.18 9.70 -4.76
N HIS A 582 -27.34 11.02 -4.83
CA HIS A 582 -26.41 11.97 -4.21
C HIS A 582 -26.49 11.97 -2.68
N ASP A 583 -27.66 11.72 -2.09
CA ASP A 583 -27.83 11.67 -0.63
C ASP A 583 -27.18 10.40 -0.06
N GLU A 584 -27.33 9.28 -0.75
CA GLU A 584 -26.68 8.02 -0.44
C GLU A 584 -25.15 8.18 -0.56
N ALA A 585 -24.66 8.83 -1.61
CA ALA A 585 -23.23 9.14 -1.80
C ALA A 585 -22.68 10.00 -0.65
N ARG A 586 -23.39 11.04 -0.23
CA ARG A 586 -23.03 11.87 0.93
C ARG A 586 -23.01 11.06 2.22
N THR A 587 -23.97 10.15 2.43
CA THR A 587 -24.02 9.28 3.61
C THR A 587 -22.75 8.43 3.74
N VAL A 588 -22.32 7.78 2.65
CA VAL A 588 -21.07 6.99 2.64
C VAL A 588 -19.85 7.88 2.85
N ALA A 589 -19.82 9.04 2.20
CA ALA A 589 -18.71 10.00 2.34
C ALA A 589 -18.58 10.50 3.79
N HIS A 590 -19.68 10.85 4.46
CA HIS A 590 -19.68 11.25 5.87
C HIS A 590 -19.11 10.16 6.78
N ALA A 591 -19.55 8.93 6.60
CA ALA A 591 -19.08 7.79 7.39
C ALA A 591 -17.56 7.61 7.30
N LEU A 592 -16.97 7.70 6.09
CA LEU A 592 -15.54 7.57 5.89
C LEU A 592 -14.76 8.79 6.41
N VAL A 593 -15.28 10.00 6.24
CA VAL A 593 -14.64 11.23 6.76
C VAL A 593 -14.65 11.23 8.30
N ASP A 594 -15.73 10.77 8.93
CA ASP A 594 -15.78 10.59 10.39
C ASP A 594 -14.74 9.56 10.86
N ALA A 595 -14.62 8.44 10.14
CA ALA A 595 -13.59 7.43 10.44
C ALA A 595 -12.16 7.98 10.27
N ALA A 596 -11.92 8.77 9.22
CA ALA A 596 -10.64 9.45 9.02
C ALA A 596 -10.34 10.44 10.15
N THR A 597 -11.32 11.24 10.55
CA THR A 597 -11.19 12.25 11.61
C THR A 597 -10.81 11.60 12.96
N ALA A 598 -11.43 10.47 13.30
CA ALA A 598 -11.10 9.69 14.49
C ALA A 598 -9.64 9.17 14.48
N ALA A 599 -9.03 9.03 13.30
CA ALA A 599 -7.67 8.54 13.08
C ALA A 599 -6.69 9.65 12.61
N GLY A 600 -6.89 10.91 13.01
CA GLY A 600 -6.03 12.04 12.64
C GLY A 600 -6.09 12.37 11.15
N HIS A 601 -7.27 12.30 10.58
CA HIS A 601 -7.60 12.51 9.16
C HIS A 601 -6.99 11.49 8.19
N ARG A 602 -6.56 10.33 8.68
CA ARG A 602 -6.02 9.23 7.86
C ARG A 602 -7.01 8.08 7.78
N LEU A 603 -7.23 7.57 6.57
CA LEU A 603 -7.92 6.31 6.35
C LEU A 603 -6.90 5.17 6.33
N PRO A 604 -7.06 4.12 7.17
CA PRO A 604 -6.24 2.93 7.10
C PRO A 604 -6.61 2.11 5.84
N GLU A 605 -5.83 1.07 5.54
CA GLU A 605 -6.16 0.15 4.44
C GLU A 605 -7.56 -0.43 4.58
N VAL A 606 -7.92 -0.86 5.78
CA VAL A 606 -9.20 -1.52 6.08
C VAL A 606 -9.60 -1.32 7.54
N LEU A 607 -10.89 -1.14 7.77
CA LEU A 607 -11.53 -1.09 9.08
C LEU A 607 -12.31 -2.38 9.34
N ALA A 608 -12.43 -2.78 10.59
CA ALA A 608 -13.32 -3.86 10.98
C ALA A 608 -14.79 -3.49 10.74
N GLY A 609 -15.62 -4.47 10.39
CA GLY A 609 -17.03 -4.26 10.01
C GLY A 609 -18.01 -4.13 11.17
N TYR A 610 -17.56 -3.77 12.37
CA TYR A 610 -18.46 -3.52 13.50
C TYR A 610 -19.36 -2.31 13.25
N GLY A 611 -20.58 -2.36 13.75
CA GLY A 611 -21.55 -1.27 13.63
C GLY A 611 -21.20 -0.09 14.54
N ARG A 612 -21.38 1.14 14.05
CA ARG A 612 -21.19 2.38 14.82
C ARG A 612 -22.14 2.50 16.02
N ASP A 613 -23.30 1.88 15.94
CA ASP A 613 -24.30 1.78 17.02
C ASP A 613 -23.79 1.00 18.24
N THR A 614 -22.96 -0.01 17.99
CA THR A 614 -22.36 -0.87 19.02
C THR A 614 -20.94 -0.49 19.39
N HIS A 615 -20.20 0.11 18.46
CA HIS A 615 -18.80 0.53 18.60
C HIS A 615 -18.67 1.97 18.09
N PRO A 616 -18.73 2.98 18.98
CA PRO A 616 -18.77 4.40 18.61
C PRO A 616 -17.46 4.93 18.04
N GLU A 617 -16.39 4.15 18.09
CA GLU A 617 -15.10 4.43 17.46
C GLU A 617 -14.80 3.40 16.37
N PRO A 618 -14.15 3.80 15.25
CA PRO A 618 -13.76 2.85 14.22
C PRO A 618 -12.71 1.87 14.74
N VAL A 619 -12.95 0.57 14.53
CA VAL A 619 -12.07 -0.49 15.02
C VAL A 619 -11.06 -0.83 13.93
N PRO A 620 -9.73 -0.79 14.20
CA PRO A 620 -8.70 -1.21 13.25
C PRO A 620 -8.81 -2.70 12.91
N CYS A 621 -8.52 -3.06 11.66
CA CYS A 621 -8.41 -4.45 11.26
C CYS A 621 -6.97 -4.95 11.51
N PRO A 622 -6.78 -6.17 12.06
CA PRO A 622 -5.44 -6.73 12.26
C PRO A 622 -4.66 -6.86 10.95
N HIS A 623 -3.35 -6.62 11.00
CA HIS A 623 -2.42 -6.77 9.87
C HIS A 623 -2.66 -5.85 8.67
N ALA A 624 -3.52 -4.84 8.80
CA ALA A 624 -3.72 -3.81 7.78
C ALA A 624 -2.46 -2.95 7.59
N CYS A 625 -2.21 -2.47 6.37
CA CYS A 625 -1.25 -1.41 6.15
C CYS A 625 -1.69 -0.13 6.85
N VAL A 626 -0.75 0.52 7.53
CA VAL A 626 -0.97 1.81 8.21
C VAL A 626 -1.12 2.94 7.19
N ARG A 627 -0.32 2.88 6.10
CA ARG A 627 -0.43 3.76 4.94
C ARG A 627 -0.61 2.90 3.70
N GLU A 628 -1.70 3.13 2.98
CA GLU A 628 -2.07 2.40 1.77
C GLU A 628 -2.55 3.40 0.72
N SER A 629 -2.08 3.27 -0.52
CA SER A 629 -2.25 4.31 -1.53
C SER A 629 -3.70 4.52 -1.99
N ARG A 630 -4.50 3.45 -2.11
CA ARG A 630 -5.93 3.58 -2.50
C ARG A 630 -6.73 4.25 -1.40
N SER A 631 -6.46 3.90 -0.14
CA SER A 631 -7.12 4.53 1.02
C SER A 631 -6.68 5.97 1.22
N ALA A 632 -5.39 6.28 0.96
CA ALA A 632 -4.88 7.64 0.95
C ALA A 632 -5.53 8.50 -0.15
N ALA A 633 -5.81 7.90 -1.31
CA ALA A 633 -6.49 8.58 -2.42
C ALA A 633 -8.02 8.61 -2.27
N ALA A 634 -8.63 7.76 -1.42
CA ALA A 634 -10.09 7.67 -1.29
C ALA A 634 -10.78 9.01 -0.97
N PRO A 635 -10.27 9.87 -0.04
CA PRO A 635 -10.89 11.17 0.22
C PRO A 635 -10.98 12.07 -1.03
N LEU A 636 -10.02 11.97 -1.97
CA LEU A 636 -10.05 12.70 -3.24
C LEU A 636 -11.20 12.23 -4.14
N ALA A 637 -11.45 10.91 -4.15
CA ALA A 637 -12.61 10.35 -4.85
C ALA A 637 -13.94 10.78 -4.20
N LEU A 638 -14.00 10.81 -2.85
CA LEU A 638 -15.18 11.32 -2.14
C LEU A 638 -15.44 12.78 -2.50
N LEU A 639 -14.40 13.64 -2.48
CA LEU A 639 -14.53 15.05 -2.86
C LEU A 639 -15.03 15.19 -4.30
N THR A 640 -14.55 14.34 -5.22
CA THR A 640 -15.02 14.32 -6.62
C THR A 640 -16.50 13.93 -6.71
N ALA A 641 -16.95 12.95 -5.92
CA ALA A 641 -18.33 12.47 -5.95
C ALA A 641 -19.32 13.46 -5.35
N VAL A 642 -18.96 14.14 -4.24
CA VAL A 642 -19.88 15.04 -3.50
C VAL A 642 -19.67 16.53 -3.80
N GLY A 643 -18.55 16.91 -4.39
CA GLY A 643 -18.19 18.31 -4.69
C GLY A 643 -18.81 18.85 -5.98
N GLY A 644 -19.46 18.04 -6.79
CA GLY A 644 -20.16 18.41 -8.02
C GLY A 644 -21.64 18.74 -7.83
N ALA A 645 -22.10 18.93 -6.59
CA ALA A 645 -23.47 19.28 -6.26
C ALA A 645 -23.59 20.71 -5.71
#